data_8c615598f3835cfa7657d41cedd82f00
#
_entry.id   8c615598f3835cfa7657d41cedd82f00
#
_cell.length_a   1.000
_cell.length_b   1.000
_cell.length_c   1.000
_cell.angle_alpha   90.00
_cell.angle_beta   90.00
_cell.angle_gamma   90.00
#
_symmetry.space_group_name_H-M   'P 1'
#
loop_
_entity.id
_entity.type
_entity.pdbx_description
1 polymer ?
#
loop_
_entity_poly.entity_id
_entity_poly.type
_entity_poly.pdbx_seq_one_letter_code
_entity_poly.pdbx_strand_id
1 'polypeptide(L)'
;MTPYFAVITDSFRAAFASRVLWMALIAIWILLAALAPVGYRQDYTTDFRSQDFYNGTRLKAMLARGMVDETVSEQPIGRLAAAMPDELSRNLRRVGNGEEVRIFSRLFADALNECLDDESWYSEDAWSETLQFRELRELNELPEPLDESLRRRRARLRIEAALPGVFENRSAQSIRLSYAGVDFPARFSTDKAQFLILVNQYVLPVIIQWLMGFVLVFLGILVTASMIPEMLQPGSLHLLLSKPVSRRLLLLSKFFGGCVFVLLCVTQLVIGLYLIVGFRLDIWNMRLLWCIPVSVFLFSVFYSVSTLAGLIWRSSILAISVTSIFGCLCLVVGVIGNLFDTFVTGPAKIRNLAVVGETIIGATKGGGLVRWDDQQGSWSEILEGNPLGMDRIIAPVALGPNTVVTASVRGGRFNPFGSGATDLLVMTQDSDWEGEPSVRLPTSTTEVYLSGDKLLALNAGELASVSIDYVLSEVGAKRSATNDDEGDRKREKETGLPGPSESSSGVARDNQAGSRGWLQKLSSMMGVATEGFENLLPQQVSLTPPRNLVVDPEGGFLFVVSRGRLIRFEPPQSGSGTWEISSEASLDGDVSKNVLLAISGEVLLMAREEVPIQVFDAATLQQLGQVDLPESLDPISLVGLPGNGGFLLGSSDGRLRHVKRVGSGVFELTGPVGPREVESVHVDRTQGRVYIAHHIDRLEVLAEADLQFVEQRNPIAAGWRFLEKYFIAPARFVTPQTGELGETIEAIISGESAKTILDGPEKGEVVRYELTRPILSCSIFIAIMLTTSCYYFSTRDF
;
A
#
# COMPACT_ATOMS: atom_id res chain seq x y z
N MET A 1 -2.60 -18.62 51.97
CA MET A 1 -3.14 -17.68 50.95
C MET A 1 -3.43 -16.28 51.54
N THR A 2 -4.08 -16.22 52.70
CA THR A 2 -4.47 -14.97 53.39
C THR A 2 -3.34 -13.93 53.64
N PRO A 3 -2.10 -14.29 54.02
CA PRO A 3 -1.05 -13.29 54.28
C PRO A 3 -0.58 -12.55 53.02
N TYR A 4 -0.58 -13.21 51.86
CA TYR A 4 -0.17 -12.63 50.57
C TYR A 4 -1.23 -11.69 50.00
N PHE A 5 -2.51 -12.09 50.17
CA PHE A 5 -3.63 -11.22 49.83
C PHE A 5 -3.61 -9.92 50.68
N ALA A 6 -3.21 -10.01 51.93
CA ALA A 6 -3.01 -8.86 52.80
C ALA A 6 -1.90 -7.95 52.32
N VAL A 7 -0.77 -8.47 51.79
CA VAL A 7 0.33 -7.67 51.22
C VAL A 7 -0.11 -6.98 49.94
N ILE A 8 -0.88 -7.67 49.09
CA ILE A 8 -1.43 -7.05 47.86
C ILE A 8 -2.43 -5.95 48.25
N THR A 9 -3.32 -6.20 49.20
CA THR A 9 -4.31 -5.21 49.68
C THR A 9 -3.62 -4.01 50.34
N ASP A 10 -2.52 -4.23 51.07
CA ASP A 10 -1.72 -3.18 51.64
C ASP A 10 -1.02 -2.36 50.56
N SER A 11 -0.50 -3.00 49.49
CA SER A 11 0.07 -2.33 48.34
C SER A 11 -0.98 -1.49 47.61
N PHE A 12 -2.23 -1.98 47.52
CA PHE A 12 -3.35 -1.22 46.99
C PHE A 12 -3.67 0.02 47.84
N ARG A 13 -3.77 -0.14 49.16
CA ARG A 13 -4.00 0.98 50.07
C ARG A 13 -2.90 2.03 50.00
N ALA A 14 -1.64 1.58 49.96
CA ALA A 14 -0.49 2.46 49.80
C ALA A 14 -0.55 3.20 48.43
N ALA A 15 -0.92 2.53 47.34
CA ALA A 15 -1.09 3.16 46.04
C ALA A 15 -2.20 4.23 46.07
N PHE A 16 -3.38 3.93 46.64
CA PHE A 16 -4.47 4.90 46.75
C PHE A 16 -4.17 6.06 47.68
N ALA A 17 -3.30 5.86 48.69
CA ALA A 17 -2.82 6.93 49.58
C ALA A 17 -1.76 7.80 48.90
N SER A 18 -1.18 7.35 47.79
CA SER A 18 -0.12 8.11 47.07
C SER A 18 -0.71 9.32 46.36
N ARG A 19 -0.17 10.51 46.68
CA ARG A 19 -0.50 11.76 45.98
C ARG A 19 -0.15 11.69 44.50
N VAL A 20 0.85 10.89 44.14
CA VAL A 20 1.32 10.74 42.75
C VAL A 20 0.32 9.99 41.89
N LEU A 21 -0.38 8.96 42.42
CA LEU A 21 -1.47 8.31 41.72
C LEU A 21 -2.57 9.29 41.36
N TRP A 22 -3.00 10.11 42.32
CA TRP A 22 -4.05 11.09 42.08
C TRP A 22 -3.63 12.15 41.05
N MET A 23 -2.37 12.61 41.08
CA MET A 23 -1.84 13.50 40.05
C MET A 23 -1.87 12.84 38.67
N ALA A 24 -1.48 11.57 38.54
CA ALA A 24 -1.52 10.83 37.28
C ALA A 24 -2.97 10.66 36.78
N LEU A 25 -3.91 10.26 37.65
CA LEU A 25 -5.31 10.12 37.29
C LEU A 25 -5.94 11.46 36.87
N ILE A 26 -5.62 12.57 37.56
CA ILE A 26 -6.08 13.91 37.18
C ILE A 26 -5.49 14.33 35.82
N ALA A 27 -4.20 14.07 35.58
CA ALA A 27 -3.56 14.36 34.29
C ALA A 27 -4.25 13.58 33.15
N ILE A 28 -4.58 12.31 33.36
CA ILE A 28 -5.34 11.49 32.40
C ILE A 28 -6.75 12.10 32.16
N TRP A 29 -7.44 12.54 33.21
CA TRP A 29 -8.74 13.21 33.07
C TRP A 29 -8.65 14.51 32.27
N ILE A 30 -7.60 15.34 32.49
CA ILE A 30 -7.36 16.56 31.73
C ILE A 30 -7.13 16.21 30.25
N LEU A 31 -6.33 15.18 29.96
CA LEU A 31 -6.08 14.70 28.61
C LEU A 31 -7.37 14.24 27.92
N LEU A 32 -8.18 13.41 28.61
CA LEU A 32 -9.47 12.94 28.08
C LEU A 32 -10.43 14.09 27.86
N ALA A 33 -10.49 15.06 28.78
CA ALA A 33 -11.31 16.25 28.63
C ALA A 33 -10.87 17.12 27.43
N ALA A 34 -9.57 17.17 27.13
CA ALA A 34 -9.05 17.87 25.95
C ALA A 34 -9.38 17.14 24.65
N LEU A 35 -9.47 15.81 24.66
CA LEU A 35 -9.85 15.03 23.48
C LEU A 35 -11.38 14.94 23.26
N ALA A 36 -12.17 15.08 24.30
CA ALA A 36 -13.63 14.95 24.25
C ALA A 36 -14.33 15.91 23.25
N PRO A 37 -13.87 17.16 22.99
CA PRO A 37 -14.51 18.07 22.05
C PRO A 37 -14.23 17.74 20.57
N VAL A 38 -13.35 16.81 20.26
CA VAL A 38 -13.05 16.40 18.88
C VAL A 38 -14.29 15.76 18.25
N GLY A 39 -14.63 16.19 17.06
CA GLY A 39 -15.75 15.66 16.28
C GLY A 39 -15.50 15.80 14.79
N TYR A 40 -16.45 15.34 13.99
CA TYR A 40 -16.45 15.53 12.55
C TYR A 40 -17.81 15.95 12.04
N ARG A 41 -17.83 16.63 10.91
CA ARG A 41 -19.03 17.01 10.20
C ARG A 41 -18.95 16.47 8.77
N GLN A 42 -20.06 15.93 8.29
CA GLN A 42 -20.21 15.56 6.89
C GLN A 42 -20.68 16.75 6.09
N ASP A 43 -20.06 16.93 4.92
CA ASP A 43 -20.39 17.97 3.96
C ASP A 43 -20.33 17.37 2.55
N TYR A 44 -20.86 18.04 1.54
CA TYR A 44 -20.72 17.62 0.16
C TYR A 44 -19.35 17.97 -0.40
N THR A 45 -18.84 17.16 -1.34
CA THR A 45 -17.63 17.49 -2.08
C THR A 45 -17.99 18.51 -3.16
N THR A 46 -17.59 19.75 -2.95
CA THR A 46 -17.98 20.90 -3.80
C THR A 46 -16.84 21.37 -4.70
N ASP A 47 -15.59 21.39 -4.20
CA ASP A 47 -14.47 22.02 -4.91
C ASP A 47 -13.52 20.97 -5.49
N PHE A 48 -12.86 21.28 -6.62
CA PHE A 48 -11.79 20.46 -7.20
C PHE A 48 -10.44 20.75 -6.55
N ARG A 49 -9.62 19.70 -6.40
CA ARG A 49 -8.26 19.76 -5.87
C ARG A 49 -7.30 19.05 -6.83
N SER A 50 -6.03 19.40 -6.77
CA SER A 50 -4.98 18.78 -7.58
C SER A 50 -4.94 17.25 -7.49
N GLN A 51 -5.33 16.70 -6.34
CA GLN A 51 -5.35 15.26 -6.06
C GLN A 51 -6.63 14.55 -6.51
N ASP A 52 -7.64 15.26 -6.99
CA ASP A 52 -8.90 14.66 -7.46
C ASP A 52 -8.77 14.11 -8.88
N PHE A 53 -7.72 14.51 -9.61
CA PHE A 53 -7.44 14.06 -10.97
C PHE A 53 -6.81 12.66 -10.95
N TYR A 54 -7.50 11.70 -11.52
CA TYR A 54 -7.00 10.35 -11.71
C TYR A 54 -6.15 10.25 -12.99
N ASN A 55 -6.65 10.84 -14.08
CA ASN A 55 -5.94 10.92 -15.37
C ASN A 55 -5.84 12.36 -15.86
N GLY A 56 -4.80 13.06 -15.42
CA GLY A 56 -4.57 14.45 -15.79
C GLY A 56 -4.14 14.63 -17.23
N THR A 57 -3.49 13.64 -17.83
CA THR A 57 -3.11 13.66 -19.25
C THR A 57 -4.37 13.62 -20.11
N ARG A 58 -5.35 12.78 -19.78
CA ARG A 58 -6.66 12.72 -20.43
C ARG A 58 -7.41 14.04 -20.28
N LEU A 59 -7.44 14.63 -19.06
CA LEU A 59 -8.04 15.95 -18.83
C LEU A 59 -7.46 17.00 -19.78
N LYS A 60 -6.13 17.10 -19.82
CA LYS A 60 -5.40 18.05 -20.68
C LYS A 60 -5.76 17.88 -22.16
N ALA A 61 -5.81 16.63 -22.62
CA ALA A 61 -6.11 16.31 -24.01
C ALA A 61 -7.60 16.54 -24.36
N MET A 62 -8.52 16.17 -23.48
CA MET A 62 -9.96 16.40 -23.71
C MET A 62 -10.27 17.89 -23.81
N LEU A 63 -9.75 18.72 -22.92
CA LEU A 63 -9.95 20.16 -22.95
C LEU A 63 -9.24 20.80 -24.17
N ALA A 64 -8.03 20.35 -24.52
CA ALA A 64 -7.32 20.83 -25.71
C ALA A 64 -8.09 20.50 -27.01
N ARG A 65 -8.65 19.28 -27.09
CA ARG A 65 -9.52 18.89 -28.20
C ARG A 65 -10.78 19.76 -28.26
N GLY A 66 -11.44 20.01 -27.12
CA GLY A 66 -12.62 20.88 -27.05
C GLY A 66 -12.39 22.31 -27.54
N MET A 67 -11.11 22.77 -27.51
CA MET A 67 -10.73 24.12 -28.01
C MET A 67 -10.40 24.19 -29.51
N VAL A 68 -9.98 23.08 -30.12
CA VAL A 68 -9.44 23.08 -31.49
C VAL A 68 -10.38 22.41 -32.47
N ASP A 69 -11.16 21.43 -32.02
CA ASP A 69 -12.05 20.62 -32.86
C ASP A 69 -13.45 21.23 -32.91
N GLU A 70 -13.81 21.83 -34.06
CA GLU A 70 -15.12 22.45 -34.26
C GLU A 70 -16.29 21.46 -34.12
N THR A 71 -16.04 20.15 -34.37
CA THR A 71 -17.09 19.12 -34.27
C THR A 71 -17.50 18.84 -32.82
N VAL A 72 -16.67 19.23 -31.87
CA VAL A 72 -16.86 19.03 -30.41
C VAL A 72 -17.28 20.32 -29.71
N SER A 73 -17.30 21.45 -30.41
CA SER A 73 -17.57 22.78 -29.82
C SER A 73 -18.94 22.86 -29.14
N GLU A 74 -19.97 22.24 -29.70
CA GLU A 74 -21.34 22.21 -29.14
C GLU A 74 -21.53 21.10 -28.06
N GLN A 75 -20.59 20.17 -27.97
CA GLN A 75 -20.63 19.11 -26.95
C GLN A 75 -20.23 19.64 -25.57
N PRO A 76 -20.58 18.95 -24.47
CA PRO A 76 -20.22 19.35 -23.11
C PRO A 76 -18.74 19.71 -22.92
N ILE A 77 -17.85 18.94 -23.53
CA ILE A 77 -16.39 19.15 -23.47
C ILE A 77 -15.97 20.47 -24.12
N GLY A 78 -16.52 20.78 -25.31
CA GLY A 78 -16.21 22.00 -26.05
C GLY A 78 -16.71 23.25 -25.31
N ARG A 79 -17.92 23.22 -24.77
CA ARG A 79 -18.51 24.33 -23.96
C ARG A 79 -17.70 24.55 -22.68
N LEU A 80 -17.34 23.48 -21.96
CA LEU A 80 -16.49 23.56 -20.78
C LEU A 80 -15.10 24.14 -21.14
N ALA A 81 -14.49 23.68 -22.24
CA ALA A 81 -13.21 24.18 -22.69
C ALA A 81 -13.26 25.68 -23.05
N ALA A 82 -14.35 26.14 -23.66
CA ALA A 82 -14.55 27.56 -23.99
C ALA A 82 -14.71 28.45 -22.76
N ALA A 83 -15.24 27.90 -21.64
CA ALA A 83 -15.43 28.60 -20.37
C ALA A 83 -14.13 28.68 -19.53
N MET A 84 -13.01 28.02 -19.95
CA MET A 84 -11.77 28.04 -19.19
C MET A 84 -11.12 29.43 -19.17
N PRO A 85 -10.42 29.80 -18.08
CA PRO A 85 -9.70 31.08 -17.99
C PRO A 85 -8.67 31.27 -19.11
N ASP A 86 -8.46 32.53 -19.52
CA ASP A 86 -7.61 32.89 -20.68
C ASP A 86 -6.18 32.33 -20.63
N GLU A 87 -5.58 32.23 -19.44
CA GLU A 87 -4.23 31.68 -19.27
C GLU A 87 -4.19 30.19 -19.61
N LEU A 88 -5.12 29.42 -19.07
CA LEU A 88 -5.22 28.00 -19.34
C LEU A 88 -5.63 27.74 -20.79
N SER A 89 -6.58 28.52 -21.31
CA SER A 89 -7.05 28.42 -22.70
C SER A 89 -5.92 28.61 -23.71
N ARG A 90 -5.03 29.59 -23.50
CA ARG A 90 -3.83 29.76 -24.35
C ARG A 90 -2.91 28.56 -24.32
N ASN A 91 -2.65 28.00 -23.14
CA ASN A 91 -1.82 26.82 -23.00
C ASN A 91 -2.46 25.59 -23.65
N LEU A 92 -3.77 25.40 -23.47
CA LEU A 92 -4.50 24.29 -24.06
C LEU A 92 -4.56 24.37 -25.60
N ARG A 93 -4.69 25.57 -26.20
CA ARG A 93 -4.60 25.74 -27.67
C ARG A 93 -3.24 25.37 -28.20
N ARG A 94 -2.16 25.71 -27.49
CA ARG A 94 -0.81 25.30 -27.88
C ARG A 94 -0.65 23.79 -27.83
N VAL A 95 -1.22 23.16 -26.78
CA VAL A 95 -1.29 21.71 -26.68
C VAL A 95 -2.08 21.11 -27.84
N GLY A 96 -3.24 21.67 -28.17
CA GLY A 96 -4.06 21.26 -29.31
C GLY A 96 -3.37 21.39 -30.65
N ASN A 97 -2.42 22.32 -30.78
CA ASN A 97 -1.59 22.49 -31.96
C ASN A 97 -0.33 21.59 -31.98
N GLY A 98 -0.18 20.72 -30.99
CA GLY A 98 0.89 19.73 -30.93
C GLY A 98 2.15 20.20 -30.19
N GLU A 99 2.10 21.33 -29.45
CA GLU A 99 3.22 21.78 -28.64
C GLU A 99 3.22 21.05 -27.27
N GLU A 100 4.40 20.64 -26.80
CA GLU A 100 4.56 20.14 -25.44
C GLU A 100 4.54 21.30 -24.44
N VAL A 101 3.42 21.50 -23.76
CA VAL A 101 3.27 22.51 -22.72
C VAL A 101 3.08 21.83 -21.37
N ARG A 102 3.91 22.19 -20.39
CA ARG A 102 3.75 21.72 -19.00
C ARG A 102 2.70 22.57 -18.29
N ILE A 103 1.59 21.94 -17.88
CA ILE A 103 0.52 22.59 -17.12
C ILE A 103 0.45 21.91 -15.75
N PHE A 104 0.45 22.70 -14.68
CA PHE A 104 0.37 22.16 -13.32
C PHE A 104 -1.06 21.81 -12.95
N SER A 105 -1.22 20.71 -12.20
CA SER A 105 -2.52 20.22 -11.71
C SER A 105 -3.33 21.28 -10.94
N ARG A 106 -2.63 22.14 -10.22
CA ARG A 106 -3.27 23.22 -9.46
C ARG A 106 -3.99 24.22 -10.38
N LEU A 107 -3.39 24.56 -11.52
CA LEU A 107 -4.01 25.48 -12.48
C LEU A 107 -5.32 24.91 -13.05
N PHE A 108 -5.37 23.58 -13.28
CA PHE A 108 -6.61 22.92 -13.70
C PHE A 108 -7.66 22.93 -12.57
N ALA A 109 -7.26 22.68 -11.32
CA ALA A 109 -8.19 22.69 -10.21
C ALA A 109 -8.78 24.10 -9.99
N ASP A 110 -7.93 25.11 -10.02
CA ASP A 110 -8.36 26.52 -9.86
C ASP A 110 -9.32 26.93 -10.99
N ALA A 111 -9.00 26.58 -12.25
CA ALA A 111 -9.85 26.89 -13.40
C ALA A 111 -11.20 26.15 -13.37
N LEU A 112 -11.22 24.89 -12.99
CA LEU A 112 -12.48 24.15 -12.85
C LEU A 112 -13.34 24.68 -11.69
N ASN A 113 -12.71 25.16 -10.60
CA ASN A 113 -13.43 25.80 -9.50
C ASN A 113 -14.05 27.14 -9.92
N GLU A 114 -13.40 27.89 -10.80
CA GLU A 114 -13.96 29.10 -11.39
C GLU A 114 -15.21 28.80 -12.23
N CYS A 115 -15.18 27.69 -13.00
CA CYS A 115 -16.35 27.20 -13.74
C CYS A 115 -17.51 26.69 -12.84
N LEU A 116 -17.27 26.38 -11.57
CA LEU A 116 -18.34 26.01 -10.63
C LEU A 116 -19.25 27.19 -10.26
N ASP A 117 -18.70 28.40 -10.24
CA ASP A 117 -19.43 29.62 -9.87
C ASP A 117 -20.14 30.25 -11.09
N ASP A 118 -19.67 29.96 -12.32
CA ASP A 118 -20.31 30.37 -13.57
C ASP A 118 -20.93 29.17 -14.30
N GLU A 119 -22.25 29.01 -14.20
CA GLU A 119 -23.00 27.94 -14.86
C GLU A 119 -23.39 28.29 -16.32
N SER A 120 -22.99 29.43 -16.88
CA SER A 120 -23.41 29.94 -18.21
C SER A 120 -22.97 29.00 -19.37
N TRP A 121 -21.91 28.21 -19.18
CA TRP A 121 -21.43 27.23 -20.14
C TRP A 121 -22.32 25.96 -20.22
N TYR A 122 -23.15 25.68 -19.20
CA TYR A 122 -24.00 24.52 -19.13
C TYR A 122 -25.30 24.71 -19.93
N SER A 123 -25.67 23.71 -20.73
CA SER A 123 -26.94 23.62 -21.42
C SER A 123 -27.52 22.22 -21.27
N GLU A 124 -28.74 22.12 -20.77
CA GLU A 124 -29.39 20.85 -20.47
C GLU A 124 -29.55 19.99 -21.73
N ASP A 125 -29.90 20.61 -22.88
CA ASP A 125 -30.08 19.93 -24.16
C ASP A 125 -28.81 19.22 -24.65
N ALA A 126 -27.62 19.82 -24.45
CA ALA A 126 -26.34 19.22 -24.82
C ALA A 126 -25.95 18.05 -23.92
N TRP A 127 -26.56 17.93 -22.76
CA TRP A 127 -26.21 16.95 -21.71
C TRP A 127 -27.18 15.80 -21.58
N SER A 128 -28.40 15.89 -22.19
CA SER A 128 -29.48 14.92 -22.01
C SER A 128 -29.07 13.48 -22.30
N GLU A 129 -28.18 13.26 -23.29
CA GLU A 129 -27.69 11.93 -23.67
C GLU A 129 -26.47 11.45 -22.87
N THR A 130 -25.74 12.38 -22.20
CA THR A 130 -24.47 12.10 -21.51
C THR A 130 -24.59 12.01 -20.00
N LEU A 131 -25.74 12.33 -19.41
CA LEU A 131 -25.99 12.25 -17.97
C LEU A 131 -25.93 10.80 -17.45
N GLN A 132 -24.74 10.36 -17.10
CA GLN A 132 -24.50 9.00 -16.58
C GLN A 132 -24.68 8.92 -15.06
N PHE A 133 -24.60 10.04 -14.35
CA PHE A 133 -24.66 10.07 -12.89
C PHE A 133 -26.09 10.11 -12.37
N ARG A 134 -26.47 9.13 -11.59
CA ARG A 134 -27.76 9.07 -10.91
C ARG A 134 -27.97 10.26 -9.98
N GLU A 135 -26.95 10.61 -9.17
CA GLU A 135 -26.95 11.75 -8.26
C GLU A 135 -27.23 13.07 -8.99
N LEU A 136 -26.66 13.28 -10.17
CA LEU A 136 -26.90 14.49 -10.96
C LEU A 136 -28.34 14.59 -11.42
N ARG A 137 -28.95 13.47 -11.85
CA ARG A 137 -30.38 13.44 -12.21
C ARG A 137 -31.27 13.75 -11.00
N GLU A 138 -30.98 13.12 -9.85
CA GLU A 138 -31.72 13.38 -8.61
C GLU A 138 -31.62 14.85 -8.19
N LEU A 139 -30.45 15.49 -8.33
CA LEU A 139 -30.26 16.89 -8.03
C LEU A 139 -30.94 17.84 -9.02
N ASN A 140 -31.05 17.44 -10.30
CA ASN A 140 -31.77 18.22 -11.32
C ASN A 140 -33.29 18.17 -11.14
N GLU A 141 -33.85 17.13 -10.50
CA GLU A 141 -35.28 16.98 -10.19
C GLU A 141 -35.69 17.74 -8.94
N LEU A 142 -34.75 18.26 -8.14
CA LEU A 142 -35.06 19.03 -6.93
C LEU A 142 -35.60 20.42 -7.27
N PRO A 143 -36.63 20.92 -6.51
CA PRO A 143 -37.19 22.26 -6.71
C PRO A 143 -36.16 23.34 -6.36
N GLU A 144 -36.07 24.39 -7.19
CA GLU A 144 -35.22 25.55 -6.91
C GLU A 144 -35.94 26.55 -5.94
N PRO A 145 -35.16 27.29 -5.08
CA PRO A 145 -33.71 27.40 -5.05
C PRO A 145 -33.05 26.29 -4.22
N LEU A 146 -31.96 25.69 -4.75
CA LEU A 146 -31.11 24.74 -4.03
C LEU A 146 -30.25 25.49 -2.99
N ASP A 147 -29.93 24.80 -1.90
CA ASP A 147 -28.90 25.25 -0.96
C ASP A 147 -27.54 25.40 -1.67
N GLU A 148 -26.72 26.36 -1.22
CA GLU A 148 -25.43 26.67 -1.88
C GLU A 148 -24.52 25.48 -2.03
N SER A 149 -24.47 24.59 -1.03
CA SER A 149 -23.67 23.35 -1.05
C SER A 149 -24.19 22.37 -2.11
N LEU A 150 -25.50 22.23 -2.26
CA LEU A 150 -26.12 21.35 -3.26
C LEU A 150 -25.97 21.91 -4.67
N ARG A 151 -26.10 23.25 -4.83
CA ARG A 151 -25.87 23.92 -6.11
C ARG A 151 -24.43 23.70 -6.60
N ARG A 152 -23.42 23.93 -5.75
CA ARG A 152 -22.02 23.70 -6.08
C ARG A 152 -21.74 22.22 -6.34
N ARG A 153 -22.37 21.31 -5.61
CA ARG A 153 -22.27 19.87 -5.86
C ARG A 153 -22.83 19.50 -7.23
N ARG A 154 -23.97 20.03 -7.61
CA ARG A 154 -24.57 19.85 -8.94
C ARG A 154 -23.65 20.36 -10.04
N ALA A 155 -23.09 21.57 -9.90
CA ALA A 155 -22.14 22.13 -10.86
C ALA A 155 -20.88 21.26 -11.01
N ARG A 156 -20.34 20.73 -9.89
CA ARG A 156 -19.22 19.81 -9.93
C ARG A 156 -19.56 18.51 -10.67
N LEU A 157 -20.69 17.90 -10.42
CA LEU A 157 -21.12 16.69 -11.11
C LEU A 157 -21.32 16.90 -12.62
N ARG A 158 -21.77 18.10 -13.02
CA ARG A 158 -21.85 18.49 -14.43
C ARG A 158 -20.46 18.50 -15.10
N ILE A 159 -19.45 19.06 -14.44
CA ILE A 159 -18.06 19.05 -14.91
C ILE A 159 -17.49 17.61 -14.97
N GLU A 160 -17.75 16.81 -13.94
CA GLU A 160 -17.32 15.40 -13.90
C GLU A 160 -17.97 14.58 -15.03
N ALA A 161 -19.23 14.85 -15.34
CA ALA A 161 -19.94 14.21 -16.46
C ALA A 161 -19.38 14.61 -17.84
N ALA A 162 -18.91 15.86 -18.01
CA ALA A 162 -18.24 16.33 -19.22
C ALA A 162 -16.89 15.64 -19.46
N LEU A 163 -16.24 15.19 -18.41
CA LEU A 163 -14.87 14.72 -18.42
C LEU A 163 -14.77 13.25 -17.93
N PRO A 164 -15.35 12.28 -18.67
CA PRO A 164 -15.37 10.89 -18.26
C PRO A 164 -13.95 10.31 -18.18
N GLY A 165 -13.67 9.55 -17.09
CA GLY A 165 -12.39 8.89 -16.86
C GLY A 165 -11.26 9.82 -16.37
N VAL A 166 -11.55 11.09 -16.10
CA VAL A 166 -10.57 12.05 -15.57
C VAL A 166 -10.52 12.01 -14.04
N PHE A 167 -11.66 11.85 -13.40
CA PHE A 167 -11.76 11.87 -11.94
C PHE A 167 -11.84 10.45 -11.38
N GLU A 168 -11.13 10.23 -10.28
CA GLU A 168 -11.33 9.04 -9.48
C GLU A 168 -12.74 9.07 -8.88
N ASN A 169 -13.38 7.90 -8.75
CA ASN A 169 -14.71 7.80 -8.14
C ASN A 169 -14.61 8.00 -6.63
N ARG A 170 -14.43 9.25 -6.21
CA ARG A 170 -14.41 9.62 -4.81
C ARG A 170 -15.82 9.91 -4.32
N SER A 171 -16.01 9.72 -3.04
CA SER A 171 -17.27 9.94 -2.35
C SER A 171 -17.88 11.29 -2.69
N ALA A 172 -19.20 11.30 -2.87
CA ALA A 172 -20.01 12.52 -2.96
C ALA A 172 -19.87 13.40 -1.71
N GLN A 173 -19.41 12.83 -0.59
CA GLN A 173 -19.27 13.47 0.70
C GLN A 173 -17.83 13.82 1.00
N SER A 174 -17.65 14.86 1.78
CA SER A 174 -16.40 15.26 2.40
C SER A 174 -16.56 15.34 3.91
N ILE A 175 -15.47 15.06 4.62
CA ILE A 175 -15.44 15.16 6.07
C ILE A 175 -14.60 16.35 6.47
N ARG A 176 -15.15 17.14 7.39
CA ARG A 176 -14.48 18.24 8.04
C ARG A 176 -14.32 17.92 9.52
N LEU A 177 -13.10 18.01 10.02
CA LEU A 177 -12.86 17.86 11.45
C LEU A 177 -13.36 19.11 12.19
N SER A 178 -13.91 18.91 13.38
CA SER A 178 -14.34 19.98 14.26
C SER A 178 -13.76 19.80 15.66
N TYR A 179 -13.50 20.93 16.34
CA TYR A 179 -13.08 20.93 17.73
C TYR A 179 -13.94 21.95 18.49
N ALA A 180 -14.64 21.49 19.51
CA ALA A 180 -15.54 22.31 20.32
C ALA A 180 -16.60 23.09 19.48
N GLY A 181 -17.04 22.54 18.35
CA GLY A 181 -18.00 23.18 17.45
C GLY A 181 -17.40 24.13 16.41
N VAL A 182 -16.08 24.33 16.42
CA VAL A 182 -15.36 25.09 15.41
C VAL A 182 -14.83 24.14 14.35
N ASP A 183 -15.20 24.36 13.09
CA ASP A 183 -14.78 23.54 11.96
C ASP A 183 -13.38 23.93 11.47
N PHE A 184 -12.51 22.94 11.24
CA PHE A 184 -11.22 23.17 10.61
C PHE A 184 -11.38 23.46 9.11
N PRO A 185 -10.53 24.31 8.52
CA PRO A 185 -10.64 24.67 7.11
C PRO A 185 -10.34 23.51 6.15
N ALA A 186 -9.59 22.49 6.61
CA ALA A 186 -9.25 21.32 5.80
C ALA A 186 -10.45 20.38 5.64
N ARG A 187 -10.80 20.08 4.38
CA ARG A 187 -11.83 19.10 4.02
C ARG A 187 -11.17 17.82 3.48
N PHE A 188 -11.59 16.68 3.96
CA PHE A 188 -11.15 15.37 3.46
C PHE A 188 -12.24 14.82 2.54
N SER A 189 -11.92 14.66 1.25
CA SER A 189 -12.82 14.03 0.27
C SER A 189 -12.87 12.53 0.49
N THR A 190 -13.62 12.11 1.48
CA THR A 190 -13.77 10.70 1.85
C THR A 190 -15.16 10.46 2.42
N ASP A 191 -15.67 9.26 2.24
CA ASP A 191 -16.97 8.87 2.78
C ASP A 191 -16.87 8.63 4.29
N LYS A 192 -18.01 8.70 4.98
CA LYS A 192 -18.08 8.42 6.43
C LYS A 192 -17.48 7.05 6.74
N ALA A 193 -17.84 6.02 5.97
CA ALA A 193 -17.34 4.67 6.20
C ALA A 193 -15.82 4.59 6.08
N GLN A 194 -15.24 5.13 5.01
CA GLN A 194 -13.79 5.16 4.80
C GLN A 194 -13.07 5.99 5.86
N PHE A 195 -13.65 7.13 6.27
CA PHE A 195 -13.09 7.94 7.35
C PHE A 195 -13.06 7.18 8.68
N LEU A 196 -14.14 6.49 9.04
CA LEU A 196 -14.20 5.71 10.27
C LEU A 196 -13.21 4.55 10.24
N ILE A 197 -13.04 3.89 9.09
CA ILE A 197 -12.00 2.87 8.88
C ILE A 197 -10.61 3.49 9.09
N LEU A 198 -10.32 4.63 8.46
CA LEU A 198 -9.04 5.33 8.62
C LEU A 198 -8.77 5.71 10.07
N VAL A 199 -9.77 6.21 10.79
CA VAL A 199 -9.62 6.53 12.22
C VAL A 199 -9.37 5.27 13.04
N ASN A 200 -10.13 4.20 12.80
CA ASN A 200 -10.03 2.97 13.58
C ASN A 200 -8.74 2.18 13.28
N GLN A 201 -8.29 2.14 12.02
CA GLN A 201 -7.14 1.34 11.61
C GLN A 201 -5.80 2.08 11.71
N TYR A 202 -5.78 3.40 11.59
CA TYR A 202 -4.53 4.18 11.54
C TYR A 202 -4.40 5.18 12.68
N VAL A 203 -5.39 6.06 12.87
CA VAL A 203 -5.26 7.17 13.82
C VAL A 203 -5.31 6.68 15.27
N LEU A 204 -6.28 5.83 15.58
CA LEU A 204 -6.49 5.31 16.94
C LEU A 204 -5.32 4.44 17.42
N PRO A 205 -4.78 3.49 16.64
CA PRO A 205 -3.60 2.73 17.03
C PRO A 205 -2.38 3.62 17.29
N VAL A 206 -2.10 4.59 16.42
CA VAL A 206 -0.96 5.52 16.62
C VAL A 206 -1.10 6.32 17.91
N ILE A 207 -2.29 6.89 18.17
CA ILE A 207 -2.54 7.64 19.42
C ILE A 207 -2.32 6.74 20.63
N ILE A 208 -2.87 5.53 20.61
CA ILE A 208 -2.74 4.58 21.71
C ILE A 208 -1.29 4.14 21.90
N GLN A 209 -0.59 3.80 20.83
CA GLN A 209 0.81 3.41 20.87
C GLN A 209 1.68 4.49 21.50
N TRP A 210 1.49 5.77 21.13
CA TRP A 210 2.22 6.88 21.73
C TRP A 210 1.86 7.12 23.19
N LEU A 211 0.58 7.13 23.53
CA LEU A 211 0.12 7.36 24.90
C LEU A 211 0.50 6.20 25.84
N MET A 212 0.35 4.96 25.38
CA MET A 212 0.63 3.77 26.18
C MET A 212 2.12 3.45 26.23
N GLY A 213 2.78 3.45 25.06
CA GLY A 213 4.16 3.04 24.95
C GLY A 213 5.15 4.02 25.57
N PHE A 214 4.92 5.30 25.43
CA PHE A 214 5.87 6.32 25.86
C PHE A 214 5.44 7.00 27.15
N VAL A 215 4.28 7.65 27.13
CA VAL A 215 3.88 8.51 28.27
C VAL A 215 3.56 7.67 29.49
N LEU A 216 2.78 6.61 29.33
CA LEU A 216 2.23 5.86 30.46
C LEU A 216 3.28 4.93 31.08
N VAL A 217 4.13 4.29 30.26
CA VAL A 217 5.25 3.46 30.76
C VAL A 217 6.25 4.32 31.51
N PHE A 218 6.65 5.47 30.95
CA PHE A 218 7.59 6.38 31.62
C PHE A 218 7.02 6.92 32.94
N LEU A 219 5.77 7.39 32.94
CA LEU A 219 5.10 7.84 34.14
C LEU A 219 4.96 6.71 35.17
N GLY A 220 4.59 5.50 34.72
CA GLY A 220 4.49 4.32 35.55
C GLY A 220 5.81 3.99 36.26
N ILE A 221 6.94 4.03 35.53
CA ILE A 221 8.27 3.78 36.09
C ILE A 221 8.65 4.86 37.11
N LEU A 222 8.42 6.13 36.78
CA LEU A 222 8.73 7.24 37.66
C LEU A 222 8.01 7.11 39.02
N VAL A 223 6.77 6.63 39.00
CA VAL A 223 5.96 6.44 40.24
C VAL A 223 6.36 5.17 41.01
N THR A 224 6.60 4.06 40.29
CA THR A 224 6.79 2.76 40.91
C THR A 224 8.24 2.46 41.30
N ALA A 225 9.23 3.20 40.76
CA ALA A 225 10.65 2.99 41.04
C ALA A 225 11.04 3.20 42.50
N SER A 226 10.31 4.00 43.27
CA SER A 226 10.50 4.17 44.71
C SER A 226 10.02 3.00 45.55
N MET A 227 9.06 2.19 45.05
CA MET A 227 8.39 1.15 45.84
C MET A 227 9.35 0.06 46.36
N ILE A 228 10.35 -0.32 45.59
CA ILE A 228 11.32 -1.36 45.97
C ILE A 228 12.41 -0.78 46.94
N PRO A 229 13.06 0.34 46.64
CA PRO A 229 13.99 0.97 47.60
C PRO A 229 13.36 1.32 48.94
N GLU A 230 12.13 1.82 48.96
CA GLU A 230 11.41 2.13 50.22
C GLU A 230 11.12 0.88 51.06
N MET A 231 10.83 -0.26 50.42
CA MET A 231 10.67 -1.55 51.10
C MET A 231 11.94 -2.00 51.81
N LEU A 232 13.12 -1.63 51.27
CA LEU A 232 14.44 -2.03 51.83
C LEU A 232 14.93 -1.13 52.95
N GLN A 233 14.21 -0.08 53.34
CA GLN A 233 14.55 0.76 54.48
C GLN A 233 14.44 -0.08 55.78
N PRO A 234 15.40 0.10 56.72
CA PRO A 234 15.49 -0.79 57.89
C PRO A 234 14.23 -0.94 58.70
N GLY A 235 13.44 0.10 58.88
CA GLY A 235 12.17 0.06 59.64
C GLY A 235 11.05 -0.69 58.95
N SER A 236 10.93 -0.56 57.60
CA SER A 236 9.88 -1.23 56.80
C SER A 236 10.19 -2.71 56.56
N LEU A 237 11.47 -3.06 56.40
CA LEU A 237 11.92 -4.41 56.16
C LEU A 237 11.70 -5.31 57.38
N HIS A 238 12.03 -4.81 58.58
CA HIS A 238 11.80 -5.56 59.82
C HIS A 238 10.32 -5.83 60.09
N LEU A 239 9.45 -4.87 59.80
CA LEU A 239 8.00 -5.04 59.94
C LEU A 239 7.45 -6.10 58.96
N LEU A 240 7.96 -6.13 57.72
CA LEU A 240 7.50 -7.08 56.70
C LEU A 240 8.03 -8.50 56.96
N LEU A 241 9.29 -8.63 57.43
CA LEU A 241 9.90 -9.94 57.74
C LEU A 241 9.46 -10.53 59.09
N SER A 242 8.81 -9.76 59.99
CA SER A 242 8.19 -10.29 61.21
C SER A 242 7.01 -11.23 60.96
N LYS A 243 6.43 -11.23 59.74
CA LYS A 243 5.39 -12.13 59.29
C LYS A 243 6.00 -13.37 58.63
N PRO A 244 5.40 -14.56 58.76
CA PRO A 244 5.93 -15.79 58.14
C PRO A 244 5.67 -15.84 56.64
N VAL A 245 6.33 -14.94 55.90
CA VAL A 245 6.21 -14.78 54.44
C VAL A 245 7.58 -15.03 53.83
N SER A 246 7.67 -15.80 52.73
CA SER A 246 8.92 -16.02 52.03
C SER A 246 9.38 -14.72 51.37
N ARG A 247 10.70 -14.39 51.42
CA ARG A 247 11.29 -13.22 50.80
C ARG A 247 10.96 -13.10 49.33
N ARG A 248 10.98 -14.21 48.60
CA ARG A 248 10.65 -14.26 47.15
C ARG A 248 9.21 -13.83 46.87
N LEU A 249 8.26 -14.38 47.64
CA LEU A 249 6.85 -14.01 47.42
C LEU A 249 6.54 -12.56 47.87
N LEU A 250 7.26 -12.04 48.87
CA LEU A 250 7.17 -10.65 49.24
C LEU A 250 7.57 -9.71 48.09
N LEU A 251 8.71 -10.00 47.43
CA LEU A 251 9.16 -9.22 46.27
C LEU A 251 8.15 -9.28 45.11
N LEU A 252 7.68 -10.50 44.77
CA LEU A 252 6.69 -10.67 43.72
C LEU A 252 5.36 -9.96 44.04
N SER A 253 4.92 -10.00 45.30
CA SER A 253 3.70 -9.27 45.71
C SER A 253 3.83 -7.76 45.51
N LYS A 254 4.99 -7.21 45.82
CA LYS A 254 5.29 -5.77 45.59
C LYS A 254 5.40 -5.44 44.12
N PHE A 255 6.02 -6.31 43.32
CA PHE A 255 6.05 -6.15 41.86
C PHE A 255 4.63 -6.15 41.26
N PHE A 256 3.79 -7.12 41.60
CA PHE A 256 2.41 -7.13 41.14
C PHE A 256 1.61 -5.91 41.66
N GLY A 257 1.90 -5.44 42.85
CA GLY A 257 1.30 -4.20 43.39
C GLY A 257 1.61 -2.97 42.52
N GLY A 258 2.85 -2.85 42.02
CA GLY A 258 3.22 -1.81 41.04
C GLY A 258 2.49 -1.96 39.69
N CYS A 259 2.36 -3.19 39.20
CA CYS A 259 1.60 -3.45 37.97
C CYS A 259 0.12 -3.07 38.11
N VAL A 260 -0.49 -3.28 39.28
CA VAL A 260 -1.89 -2.89 39.55
C VAL A 260 -2.07 -1.38 39.55
N PHE A 261 -1.07 -0.62 40.05
CA PHE A 261 -1.09 0.83 39.97
C PHE A 261 -1.22 1.31 38.53
N VAL A 262 -0.39 0.78 37.64
CA VAL A 262 -0.42 1.13 36.22
C VAL A 262 -1.69 0.59 35.55
N LEU A 263 -2.18 -0.58 35.93
CA LEU A 263 -3.46 -1.12 35.46
C LEU A 263 -4.62 -0.13 35.67
N LEU A 264 -4.68 0.53 36.83
CA LEU A 264 -5.72 1.53 37.12
C LEU A 264 -5.62 2.74 36.17
N CYS A 265 -4.42 3.29 35.98
CA CYS A 265 -4.18 4.42 35.10
C CYS A 265 -4.52 4.08 33.63
N VAL A 266 -4.07 2.90 33.15
CA VAL A 266 -4.33 2.42 31.80
C VAL A 266 -5.82 2.19 31.58
N THR A 267 -6.48 1.52 32.55
CA THR A 267 -7.92 1.24 32.47
C THR A 267 -8.74 2.53 32.34
N GLN A 268 -8.42 3.53 33.15
CA GLN A 268 -9.08 4.84 33.06
C GLN A 268 -8.87 5.49 31.68
N LEU A 269 -7.64 5.45 31.16
CA LEU A 269 -7.32 6.07 29.85
C LEU A 269 -8.02 5.35 28.71
N VAL A 270 -7.94 4.01 28.67
CA VAL A 270 -8.54 3.21 27.58
C VAL A 270 -10.06 3.26 27.60
N ILE A 271 -10.69 3.16 28.76
CA ILE A 271 -12.14 3.28 28.90
C ILE A 271 -12.59 4.69 28.52
N GLY A 272 -11.86 5.72 28.97
CA GLY A 272 -12.14 7.10 28.60
C GLY A 272 -12.05 7.32 27.08
N LEU A 273 -11.01 6.83 26.42
CA LEU A 273 -10.88 6.88 24.96
C LEU A 273 -11.98 6.10 24.25
N TYR A 274 -12.30 4.88 24.72
CA TYR A 274 -13.39 4.07 24.18
C TYR A 274 -14.73 4.81 24.20
N LEU A 275 -15.05 5.48 25.32
CA LEU A 275 -16.28 6.26 25.43
C LEU A 275 -16.26 7.51 24.54
N ILE A 276 -15.13 8.23 24.47
CA ILE A 276 -15.01 9.40 23.60
C ILE A 276 -15.18 9.01 22.13
N VAL A 277 -14.47 7.99 21.68
CA VAL A 277 -14.51 7.50 20.30
C VAL A 277 -15.91 6.95 19.98
N GLY A 278 -16.53 6.21 20.90
CA GLY A 278 -17.89 5.72 20.74
C GLY A 278 -18.93 6.82 20.62
N PHE A 279 -18.94 7.80 21.52
CA PHE A 279 -19.96 8.86 21.49
C PHE A 279 -19.70 9.97 20.46
N ARG A 280 -18.45 10.24 20.10
CA ARG A 280 -18.10 11.35 19.18
C ARG A 280 -17.92 10.91 17.74
N LEU A 281 -17.41 9.69 17.52
CA LEU A 281 -17.11 9.17 16.18
C LEU A 281 -18.01 7.99 15.78
N ASP A 282 -18.88 7.52 16.69
CA ASP A 282 -19.77 6.38 16.49
C ASP A 282 -19.01 5.05 16.21
N ILE A 283 -17.79 4.94 16.78
CA ILE A 283 -16.95 3.74 16.65
C ILE A 283 -16.93 2.98 17.98
N TRP A 284 -17.68 1.90 18.09
CA TRP A 284 -17.75 1.04 19.27
C TRP A 284 -16.87 -0.22 19.08
N ASN A 285 -15.55 -0.05 19.16
CA ASN A 285 -14.59 -1.13 19.00
C ASN A 285 -14.20 -1.76 20.35
N MET A 286 -14.85 -2.88 20.73
CA MET A 286 -14.55 -3.62 21.97
C MET A 286 -13.10 -4.14 22.02
N ARG A 287 -12.45 -4.35 20.88
CA ARG A 287 -11.05 -4.82 20.82
C ARG A 287 -10.09 -3.83 21.45
N LEU A 288 -10.45 -2.55 21.50
CA LEU A 288 -9.69 -1.50 22.18
C LEU A 288 -9.40 -1.84 23.65
N LEU A 289 -10.29 -2.54 24.34
CA LEU A 289 -10.11 -2.93 25.73
C LEU A 289 -8.94 -3.91 25.94
N TRP A 290 -8.55 -4.67 24.91
CA TRP A 290 -7.37 -5.54 24.97
C TRP A 290 -6.04 -4.77 25.04
N CYS A 291 -6.04 -3.47 24.73
CA CYS A 291 -4.88 -2.61 24.94
C CYS A 291 -4.53 -2.50 26.44
N ILE A 292 -5.49 -2.73 27.36
CA ILE A 292 -5.24 -2.68 28.81
C ILE A 292 -4.20 -3.73 29.23
N PRO A 293 -4.43 -5.04 29.04
CA PRO A 293 -3.44 -6.06 29.43
C PRO A 293 -2.11 -5.92 28.66
N VAL A 294 -2.14 -5.55 27.38
CA VAL A 294 -0.91 -5.36 26.59
C VAL A 294 -0.06 -4.22 27.15
N SER A 295 -0.66 -3.10 27.53
CA SER A 295 0.07 -1.96 28.09
C SER A 295 0.66 -2.26 29.47
N VAL A 296 -0.06 -2.98 30.31
CA VAL A 296 0.46 -3.45 31.62
C VAL A 296 1.60 -4.44 31.40
N PHE A 297 1.50 -5.30 30.41
CA PHE A 297 2.56 -6.23 30.03
C PHE A 297 3.81 -5.47 29.55
N LEU A 298 3.69 -4.49 28.67
CA LEU A 298 4.78 -3.63 28.23
C LEU A 298 5.44 -2.91 29.41
N PHE A 299 4.64 -2.34 30.32
CA PHE A 299 5.14 -1.72 31.55
C PHE A 299 5.94 -2.73 32.39
N SER A 300 5.47 -3.97 32.53
CA SER A 300 6.11 -5.00 33.39
C SER A 300 7.51 -5.38 32.89
N VAL A 301 7.80 -5.25 31.57
CA VAL A 301 9.14 -5.43 31.00
C VAL A 301 10.12 -4.43 31.65
N PHE A 302 9.81 -3.14 31.55
CA PHE A 302 10.68 -2.08 32.09
C PHE A 302 10.69 -2.08 33.63
N TYR A 303 9.56 -2.37 34.25
CA TYR A 303 9.46 -2.42 35.71
C TYR A 303 10.26 -3.60 36.31
N SER A 304 10.43 -4.71 35.57
CA SER A 304 11.31 -5.81 36.01
C SER A 304 12.76 -5.38 36.10
N VAL A 305 13.24 -4.54 35.15
CA VAL A 305 14.59 -3.93 35.20
C VAL A 305 14.70 -2.95 36.36
N SER A 306 13.70 -2.08 36.53
CA SER A 306 13.65 -1.13 37.66
C SER A 306 13.68 -1.83 39.01
N THR A 307 12.98 -2.97 39.13
CA THR A 307 12.95 -3.79 40.35
C THR A 307 14.33 -4.34 40.67
N LEU A 308 15.04 -4.92 39.69
CA LEU A 308 16.38 -5.44 39.89
C LEU A 308 17.37 -4.30 40.25
N ALA A 309 17.31 -3.19 39.51
CA ALA A 309 18.15 -2.01 39.80
C ALA A 309 17.87 -1.45 41.20
N GLY A 310 16.64 -1.32 41.60
CA GLY A 310 16.22 -0.86 42.92
C GLY A 310 16.71 -1.77 44.05
N LEU A 311 16.76 -3.10 43.83
CA LEU A 311 17.33 -4.05 44.79
C LEU A 311 18.84 -3.93 44.94
N ILE A 312 19.56 -3.75 43.83
CA ILE A 312 21.04 -3.68 43.84
C ILE A 312 21.53 -2.38 44.48
N TRP A 313 20.99 -1.24 44.05
CA TRP A 313 21.50 0.08 44.45
C TRP A 313 20.70 0.74 45.59
N ARG A 314 19.55 0.20 45.99
CA ARG A 314 18.68 0.73 47.05
C ARG A 314 18.32 2.23 46.87
N SER A 315 18.32 2.69 45.64
CA SER A 315 18.08 4.10 45.29
C SER A 315 17.05 4.17 44.14
N SER A 316 16.01 4.98 44.35
CA SER A 316 14.97 5.20 43.34
C SER A 316 15.53 5.91 42.10
N ILE A 317 16.45 6.88 42.31
CA ILE A 317 17.06 7.64 41.22
C ILE A 317 17.87 6.73 40.31
N LEU A 318 18.69 5.83 40.90
CA LEU A 318 19.47 4.86 40.11
C LEU A 318 18.58 3.85 39.42
N ALA A 319 17.50 3.41 40.05
CA ALA A 319 16.54 2.52 39.42
C ALA A 319 15.89 3.16 38.19
N ILE A 320 15.45 4.42 38.26
CA ILE A 320 14.90 5.19 37.14
C ILE A 320 15.97 5.37 36.06
N SER A 321 17.18 5.76 36.40
CA SER A 321 18.27 6.01 35.44
C SER A 321 18.64 4.75 34.67
N VAL A 322 18.82 3.61 35.34
CA VAL A 322 19.14 2.32 34.71
C VAL A 322 18.01 1.87 33.79
N THR A 323 16.76 2.01 34.23
CA THR A 323 15.60 1.65 33.42
C THR A 323 15.46 2.57 32.20
N SER A 324 15.74 3.86 32.35
CA SER A 324 15.72 4.82 31.24
C SER A 324 16.82 4.52 30.22
N ILE A 325 18.04 4.21 30.68
CA ILE A 325 19.15 3.79 29.81
C ILE A 325 18.78 2.50 29.06
N PHE A 326 18.20 1.53 29.76
CA PHE A 326 17.72 0.30 29.14
C PHE A 326 16.61 0.58 28.10
N GLY A 327 15.67 1.47 28.43
CA GLY A 327 14.63 1.91 27.49
C GLY A 327 15.21 2.59 26.23
N CYS A 328 16.20 3.47 26.42
CA CYS A 328 16.94 4.07 25.31
C CYS A 328 17.67 3.01 24.46
N LEU A 329 18.28 2.01 25.10
CA LEU A 329 18.94 0.91 24.37
C LEU A 329 17.92 0.12 23.51
N CYS A 330 16.79 -0.27 24.08
CA CYS A 330 15.72 -0.94 23.34
C CYS A 330 15.21 -0.07 22.16
N LEU A 331 15.04 1.24 22.40
CA LEU A 331 14.64 2.18 21.36
C LEU A 331 15.69 2.27 20.24
N VAL A 332 16.97 2.40 20.58
CA VAL A 332 18.06 2.46 19.58
C VAL A 332 18.14 1.17 18.76
N VAL A 333 18.07 0.00 19.41
CA VAL A 333 18.07 -1.29 18.71
C VAL A 333 16.83 -1.40 17.79
N GLY A 334 15.66 -0.97 18.26
CA GLY A 334 14.43 -0.94 17.44
C GLY A 334 14.54 0.01 16.25
N VAL A 335 15.06 1.24 16.46
CA VAL A 335 15.25 2.21 15.38
C VAL A 335 16.27 1.71 14.35
N ILE A 336 17.40 1.17 14.79
CA ILE A 336 18.39 0.59 13.88
C ILE A 336 17.78 -0.58 13.10
N GLY A 337 17.04 -1.46 13.78
CA GLY A 337 16.34 -2.55 13.12
C GLY A 337 15.37 -2.04 12.04
N ASN A 338 14.53 -1.08 12.37
CA ASN A 338 13.58 -0.48 11.41
C ASN A 338 14.28 0.23 10.25
N LEU A 339 15.43 0.89 10.50
CA LEU A 339 16.23 1.47 9.41
C LEU A 339 16.76 0.37 8.47
N PHE A 340 17.27 -0.75 9.03
CA PHE A 340 17.69 -1.87 8.20
C PHE A 340 16.52 -2.51 7.45
N ASP A 341 15.35 -2.64 8.08
CA ASP A 341 14.15 -3.14 7.41
C ASP A 341 13.69 -2.22 6.29
N THR A 342 13.81 -0.89 6.48
CA THR A 342 13.39 0.10 5.49
C THR A 342 14.38 0.25 4.33
N PHE A 343 15.69 0.22 4.60
CA PHE A 343 16.71 0.58 3.61
C PHE A 343 17.52 -0.61 3.07
N VAL A 344 17.48 -1.77 3.73
CA VAL A 344 18.29 -2.93 3.35
C VAL A 344 17.40 -4.14 3.02
N THR A 345 16.59 -4.59 3.97
CA THR A 345 15.80 -5.83 3.80
C THR A 345 14.54 -5.59 2.99
N GLY A 346 13.84 -4.51 3.25
CA GLY A 346 12.61 -4.15 2.52
C GLY A 346 12.86 -3.97 1.03
N PRO A 347 13.79 -3.10 0.62
CA PRO A 347 14.11 -2.90 -0.80
C PRO A 347 14.62 -4.17 -1.51
N ALA A 348 15.28 -5.08 -0.78
CA ALA A 348 15.78 -6.33 -1.34
C ALA A 348 14.72 -7.42 -1.54
N LYS A 349 13.50 -7.24 -1.01
CA LYS A 349 12.40 -8.20 -1.20
C LYS A 349 12.03 -8.35 -2.66
N ILE A 350 11.89 -9.60 -3.13
CA ILE A 350 11.51 -9.91 -4.51
C ILE A 350 10.00 -9.87 -4.64
N ARG A 351 9.52 -8.85 -5.35
CA ARG A 351 8.08 -8.59 -5.53
C ARG A 351 7.47 -9.33 -6.73
N ASN A 352 8.24 -9.47 -7.81
CA ASN A 352 7.81 -10.16 -9.02
C ASN A 352 8.96 -11.02 -9.55
N LEU A 353 8.61 -12.13 -10.17
CA LEU A 353 9.53 -13.07 -10.81
C LEU A 353 9.18 -13.21 -12.28
N ALA A 354 10.19 -13.35 -13.12
CA ALA A 354 10.08 -13.83 -14.49
C ALA A 354 11.15 -14.90 -14.74
N VAL A 355 10.79 -15.92 -15.47
CA VAL A 355 11.73 -16.99 -15.87
C VAL A 355 11.85 -16.96 -17.38
N VAL A 356 13.09 -16.92 -17.87
CA VAL A 356 13.40 -16.82 -19.29
C VAL A 356 14.49 -17.85 -19.62
N GLY A 357 14.12 -18.94 -20.27
CA GLY A 357 14.98 -20.08 -20.44
C GLY A 357 15.39 -20.67 -19.09
N GLU A 358 16.69 -20.67 -18.80
CA GLU A 358 17.23 -21.09 -17.49
C GLU A 358 17.47 -19.94 -16.52
N THR A 359 17.29 -18.68 -16.97
CA THR A 359 17.58 -17.48 -16.19
C THR A 359 16.35 -17.05 -15.39
N ILE A 360 16.54 -16.84 -14.08
CA ILE A 360 15.52 -16.32 -13.18
C ILE A 360 15.81 -14.85 -12.92
N ILE A 361 14.84 -14.00 -13.20
CA ILE A 361 14.91 -12.54 -13.02
C ILE A 361 13.88 -12.13 -11.97
N GLY A 362 14.32 -11.37 -10.98
CA GLY A 362 13.47 -10.83 -9.92
C GLY A 362 13.41 -9.31 -9.95
N ALA A 363 12.20 -8.74 -9.87
CA ALA A 363 12.01 -7.33 -9.60
C ALA A 363 11.95 -7.11 -8.09
N THR A 364 12.80 -6.23 -7.59
CA THR A 364 12.88 -5.94 -6.15
C THR A 364 11.93 -4.81 -5.75
N LYS A 365 11.52 -4.79 -4.49
CA LYS A 365 10.67 -3.74 -3.94
C LYS A 365 11.32 -2.35 -4.01
N GLY A 366 12.66 -2.29 -3.94
CA GLY A 366 13.45 -1.06 -4.09
C GLY A 366 13.51 -0.51 -5.52
N GLY A 367 12.78 -1.09 -6.47
CA GLY A 367 12.77 -0.64 -7.86
C GLY A 367 13.96 -1.12 -8.69
N GLY A 368 14.73 -2.07 -8.18
CA GLY A 368 15.83 -2.72 -8.88
C GLY A 368 15.40 -4.01 -9.59
N LEU A 369 16.25 -4.49 -10.49
CA LEU A 369 16.12 -5.78 -11.15
C LEU A 369 17.34 -6.64 -10.86
N VAL A 370 17.12 -7.89 -10.49
CA VAL A 370 18.17 -8.83 -10.11
C VAL A 370 18.05 -10.12 -10.89
N ARG A 371 19.18 -10.77 -11.17
CA ARG A 371 19.29 -12.07 -11.82
C ARG A 371 19.88 -13.08 -10.85
N TRP A 372 19.38 -14.29 -10.85
CA TRP A 372 20.00 -15.37 -10.11
C TRP A 372 21.29 -15.84 -10.82
N ASP A 373 22.40 -15.84 -10.12
CA ASP A 373 23.69 -16.35 -10.58
C ASP A 373 24.00 -17.70 -9.89
N ASP A 374 23.91 -18.78 -10.63
CA ASP A 374 24.17 -20.13 -10.11
C ASP A 374 25.63 -20.34 -9.69
N GLN A 375 26.60 -19.60 -10.30
CA GLN A 375 28.02 -19.72 -9.95
C GLN A 375 28.33 -19.06 -8.61
N GLN A 376 27.71 -17.91 -8.35
CA GLN A 376 27.89 -17.19 -7.08
C GLN A 376 26.92 -17.66 -6.00
N GLY A 377 25.85 -18.35 -6.35
CA GLY A 377 24.78 -18.73 -5.43
C GLY A 377 24.10 -17.51 -4.79
N SER A 378 23.96 -16.43 -5.55
CA SER A 378 23.41 -15.15 -5.08
C SER A 378 22.73 -14.39 -6.22
N TRP A 379 21.95 -13.38 -5.84
CA TRP A 379 21.37 -12.46 -6.79
C TRP A 379 22.40 -11.43 -7.25
N SER A 380 22.57 -11.28 -8.56
CA SER A 380 23.37 -10.21 -9.19
C SER A 380 22.45 -9.09 -9.68
N GLU A 381 22.82 -7.83 -9.44
CA GLU A 381 22.04 -6.68 -9.91
C GLU A 381 22.21 -6.49 -11.42
N ILE A 382 21.08 -6.36 -12.11
CA ILE A 382 21.00 -5.96 -13.52
C ILE A 382 20.71 -4.45 -13.60
N LEU A 383 19.74 -3.99 -12.79
CA LEU A 383 19.34 -2.61 -12.70
C LEU A 383 19.35 -2.17 -11.26
N GLU A 384 20.12 -1.12 -10.95
CA GLU A 384 20.24 -0.59 -9.59
C GLU A 384 18.92 0.05 -9.15
N GLY A 385 18.40 -0.40 -8.01
CA GLY A 385 17.23 0.19 -7.35
C GLY A 385 17.63 1.36 -6.46
N ASN A 386 16.73 2.32 -6.27
CA ASN A 386 16.91 3.41 -5.33
C ASN A 386 16.01 3.23 -4.09
N PRO A 387 16.53 2.71 -2.98
CA PRO A 387 15.74 2.46 -1.77
C PRO A 387 15.19 3.74 -1.11
N LEU A 388 15.82 4.89 -1.39
CA LEU A 388 15.36 6.21 -0.93
C LEU A 388 14.46 6.90 -1.95
N GLY A 389 14.57 6.52 -3.22
CA GLY A 389 13.73 7.00 -4.30
C GLY A 389 12.38 6.31 -4.27
N MET A 390 11.37 7.00 -4.73
CA MET A 390 10.07 6.42 -5.00
C MET A 390 10.06 5.76 -6.40
N ASP A 391 11.19 5.21 -6.81
CA ASP A 391 11.33 4.56 -8.10
C ASP A 391 10.60 3.22 -8.05
N ARG A 392 9.82 2.94 -9.08
CA ARG A 392 9.05 1.71 -9.22
C ARG A 392 9.48 1.00 -10.49
N ILE A 393 9.65 -0.30 -10.39
CA ILE A 393 9.87 -1.14 -11.56
C ILE A 393 8.55 -1.85 -11.92
N ILE A 394 8.21 -1.85 -13.20
CA ILE A 394 7.09 -2.63 -13.72
C ILE A 394 7.51 -4.09 -13.73
N ALA A 395 6.59 -5.00 -13.41
CA ALA A 395 6.86 -6.43 -13.39
C ALA A 395 7.54 -6.89 -14.70
N PRO A 396 8.65 -7.61 -14.64
CA PRO A 396 9.32 -8.10 -15.83
C PRO A 396 8.43 -9.12 -16.56
N VAL A 397 8.35 -8.99 -17.88
CA VAL A 397 7.56 -9.86 -18.76
C VAL A 397 8.49 -10.52 -19.78
N ALA A 398 8.44 -11.84 -19.87
CA ALA A 398 9.19 -12.60 -20.89
C ALA A 398 8.51 -12.46 -22.26
N LEU A 399 9.22 -11.94 -23.26
CA LEU A 399 8.76 -11.90 -24.64
C LEU A 399 9.15 -13.13 -25.46
N GLY A 400 10.04 -13.96 -24.95
CA GLY A 400 10.56 -15.13 -25.62
C GLY A 400 11.58 -15.87 -24.76
N PRO A 401 12.30 -16.85 -25.33
CA PRO A 401 13.24 -17.67 -24.55
C PRO A 401 14.49 -16.90 -24.03
N ASN A 402 14.82 -15.76 -24.62
CA ASN A 402 16.04 -15.00 -24.31
C ASN A 402 15.79 -13.50 -24.12
N THR A 403 14.52 -13.05 -24.03
CA THR A 403 14.19 -11.64 -23.98
C THR A 403 13.18 -11.32 -22.88
N VAL A 404 13.48 -10.31 -22.08
CA VAL A 404 12.60 -9.77 -21.04
C VAL A 404 12.39 -8.28 -21.26
N VAL A 405 11.20 -7.81 -20.99
CA VAL A 405 10.89 -6.37 -20.95
C VAL A 405 10.44 -5.94 -19.58
N THR A 406 10.84 -4.74 -19.20
CA THR A 406 10.41 -4.06 -17.99
C THR A 406 10.47 -2.55 -18.19
N ALA A 407 10.08 -1.77 -17.20
CA ALA A 407 10.29 -0.33 -17.24
C ALA A 407 10.54 0.22 -15.83
N SER A 408 11.48 1.15 -15.72
CA SER A 408 11.76 1.86 -14.48
C SER A 408 11.05 3.21 -14.49
N VAL A 409 10.06 3.36 -13.61
CA VAL A 409 9.31 4.62 -13.42
C VAL A 409 10.03 5.44 -12.37
N ARG A 410 10.76 6.49 -12.81
CA ARG A 410 11.50 7.37 -11.90
C ARG A 410 10.59 8.41 -11.28
N GLY A 411 10.68 8.52 -9.97
CA GLY A 411 10.28 9.70 -9.22
C GLY A 411 8.79 10.00 -9.11
N GLY A 412 8.23 9.68 -7.97
CA GLY A 412 7.01 10.27 -7.45
C GLY A 412 5.77 9.43 -7.67
N ARG A 413 5.19 9.06 -6.57
CA ARG A 413 4.01 8.20 -6.41
C ARG A 413 2.78 8.63 -7.20
N PHE A 414 2.71 9.87 -7.69
CA PHE A 414 1.56 10.34 -8.44
C PHE A 414 1.83 11.65 -9.19
N ASN A 415 2.12 11.56 -10.46
CA ASN A 415 1.92 12.72 -11.33
C ASN A 415 0.89 12.36 -12.41
N PRO A 416 -0.40 12.62 -12.19
CA PRO A 416 -1.46 12.31 -13.14
C PRO A 416 -1.32 13.10 -14.45
N PHE A 417 -0.45 14.12 -14.49
CA PHE A 417 -0.19 14.95 -15.67
C PHE A 417 1.08 14.56 -16.45
N GLY A 418 1.71 13.42 -16.07
CA GLY A 418 2.77 12.79 -16.82
C GLY A 418 3.99 13.70 -17.09
N SER A 419 4.85 13.87 -16.08
CA SER A 419 6.15 14.53 -16.28
C SER A 419 7.30 13.55 -16.52
N GLY A 420 7.01 12.25 -16.57
CA GLY A 420 7.99 11.19 -16.78
C GLY A 420 7.53 10.25 -17.88
N ALA A 421 7.90 10.53 -19.11
CA ALA A 421 7.87 9.52 -20.13
C ALA A 421 8.83 8.41 -19.69
N THR A 422 8.31 7.20 -19.58
CA THR A 422 9.07 6.02 -19.20
C THR A 422 9.30 5.19 -20.44
N ASP A 423 10.57 4.94 -20.76
CA ASP A 423 10.91 4.03 -21.85
C ASP A 423 10.81 2.59 -21.38
N LEU A 424 10.24 1.73 -22.22
CA LEU A 424 10.28 0.29 -22.05
C LEU A 424 11.73 -0.17 -22.26
N LEU A 425 12.28 -0.90 -21.31
CA LEU A 425 13.61 -1.48 -21.37
C LEU A 425 13.50 -2.92 -21.89
N VAL A 426 14.21 -3.21 -22.97
CA VAL A 426 14.37 -4.57 -23.50
C VAL A 426 15.71 -5.10 -23.05
N MET A 427 15.73 -6.30 -22.49
CA MET A 427 16.90 -6.98 -21.96
C MET A 427 17.02 -8.32 -22.64
N THR A 428 18.18 -8.62 -23.19
CA THR A 428 18.45 -9.87 -23.90
C THR A 428 19.63 -10.61 -23.29
N GLN A 429 19.67 -11.91 -23.45
CA GLN A 429 20.80 -12.72 -22.99
C GLN A 429 22.10 -12.32 -23.71
N ASP A 430 22.00 -11.93 -24.98
CA ASP A 430 23.15 -11.50 -25.80
C ASP A 430 23.77 -10.19 -25.33
N SER A 431 22.97 -9.30 -24.69
CA SER A 431 23.45 -8.05 -24.08
C SER A 431 23.85 -8.21 -22.60
N ASP A 432 24.03 -9.44 -22.10
CA ASP A 432 24.23 -9.75 -20.67
C ASP A 432 23.16 -9.09 -19.78
N TRP A 433 21.96 -9.03 -20.28
CA TRP A 433 20.78 -8.46 -19.63
C TRP A 433 20.85 -6.94 -19.36
N GLU A 434 21.74 -6.20 -20.06
CA GLU A 434 21.69 -4.73 -20.02
C GLU A 434 20.37 -4.24 -20.59
N GLY A 435 19.75 -3.26 -19.90
CA GLY A 435 18.49 -2.67 -20.31
C GLY A 435 18.64 -1.67 -21.46
N GLU A 436 18.21 -2.04 -22.66
CA GLU A 436 18.20 -1.16 -23.82
C GLU A 436 16.84 -0.45 -23.95
N PRO A 437 16.77 0.89 -24.02
CA PRO A 437 15.52 1.61 -24.18
C PRO A 437 14.92 1.35 -25.57
N SER A 438 13.64 1.01 -25.61
CA SER A 438 12.87 0.78 -26.81
C SER A 438 11.78 1.84 -26.97
N VAL A 439 10.52 1.42 -26.97
CA VAL A 439 9.35 2.31 -27.14
C VAL A 439 9.05 3.06 -25.85
N ARG A 440 8.49 4.25 -25.98
CA ARG A 440 8.01 5.03 -24.85
C ARG A 440 6.65 4.51 -24.40
N LEU A 441 6.50 4.16 -23.12
CA LEU A 441 5.23 3.73 -22.57
C LEU A 441 4.22 4.88 -22.44
N PRO A 442 2.91 4.59 -22.53
CA PRO A 442 1.86 5.55 -22.17
C PRO A 442 2.05 6.08 -20.74
N THR A 443 1.73 7.35 -20.53
CA THR A 443 1.88 7.99 -19.22
C THR A 443 1.05 7.26 -18.15
N SER A 444 1.60 7.14 -16.94
CA SER A 444 0.97 6.45 -15.82
C SER A 444 0.74 4.95 -16.06
N THR A 445 1.54 4.30 -16.89
CA THR A 445 1.52 2.82 -17.02
C THR A 445 1.90 2.20 -15.68
N THR A 446 1.05 1.29 -15.20
CA THR A 446 1.23 0.58 -13.94
C THR A 446 1.68 -0.85 -14.12
N GLU A 447 1.18 -1.52 -15.15
CA GLU A 447 1.44 -2.91 -15.44
C GLU A 447 1.55 -3.15 -16.95
N VAL A 448 2.29 -4.19 -17.31
CA VAL A 448 2.49 -4.64 -18.69
C VAL A 448 2.19 -6.14 -18.75
N TYR A 449 1.48 -6.56 -19.80
CA TYR A 449 1.07 -7.95 -20.01
C TYR A 449 1.43 -8.40 -21.42
N LEU A 450 1.62 -9.70 -21.58
CA LEU A 450 1.80 -10.34 -22.89
C LEU A 450 0.47 -10.95 -23.36
N SER A 451 0.06 -10.66 -24.59
CA SER A 451 -1.10 -11.26 -25.25
C SER A 451 -0.76 -11.60 -26.70
N GLY A 452 -0.44 -12.85 -26.97
CA GLY A 452 -0.02 -13.30 -28.29
C GLY A 452 1.24 -12.56 -28.77
N ASP A 453 1.11 -11.84 -29.88
CA ASP A 453 2.17 -11.01 -30.50
C ASP A 453 2.16 -9.55 -30.06
N LYS A 454 1.33 -9.21 -29.08
CA LYS A 454 1.16 -7.85 -28.57
C LYS A 454 1.54 -7.72 -27.11
N LEU A 455 2.17 -6.61 -26.77
CA LEU A 455 2.40 -6.16 -25.42
C LEU A 455 1.30 -5.18 -25.02
N LEU A 456 0.64 -5.44 -23.91
CA LEU A 456 -0.45 -4.63 -23.37
C LEU A 456 0.07 -3.76 -22.23
N ALA A 457 -0.18 -2.47 -22.26
CA ALA A 457 0.16 -1.53 -21.20
C ALA A 457 -1.12 -1.01 -20.52
N LEU A 458 -1.27 -1.31 -19.25
CA LEU A 458 -2.35 -0.80 -18.42
C LEU A 458 -1.94 0.55 -17.83
N ASN A 459 -2.65 1.60 -18.20
CA ASN A 459 -2.41 2.96 -17.69
C ASN A 459 -3.60 3.46 -16.86
N ALA A 460 -3.65 4.73 -16.52
CA ALA A 460 -4.70 5.34 -15.72
C ALA A 460 -6.08 5.28 -16.42
N GLY A 461 -6.73 4.12 -16.36
CA GLY A 461 -8.09 3.89 -16.86
C GLY A 461 -8.19 3.38 -18.29
N GLU A 462 -7.08 3.16 -18.98
CA GLU A 462 -7.02 2.73 -20.37
C GLU A 462 -6.09 1.52 -20.54
N LEU A 463 -6.28 0.79 -21.61
CA LEU A 463 -5.43 -0.33 -22.00
C LEU A 463 -4.92 -0.10 -23.42
N ALA A 464 -3.62 0.03 -23.57
CA ALA A 464 -2.98 0.24 -24.85
C ALA A 464 -2.16 -0.99 -25.27
N SER A 465 -2.03 -1.26 -26.55
CA SER A 465 -1.23 -2.36 -27.09
C SER A 465 -0.21 -1.90 -28.10
N VAL A 466 0.90 -2.62 -28.16
CA VAL A 466 1.96 -2.45 -29.17
C VAL A 466 2.40 -3.82 -29.67
N SER A 467 2.76 -3.94 -30.94
CA SER A 467 3.32 -5.18 -31.50
C SER A 467 4.72 -5.43 -30.92
N ILE A 468 5.02 -6.69 -30.61
CA ILE A 468 6.36 -7.11 -30.14
C ILE A 468 7.41 -6.82 -31.22
N ASP A 469 7.12 -7.05 -32.51
CA ASP A 469 8.05 -6.77 -33.60
C ASP A 469 8.43 -5.28 -33.64
N TYR A 470 7.47 -4.39 -33.41
CA TYR A 470 7.74 -2.95 -33.31
C TYR A 470 8.62 -2.62 -32.11
N VAL A 471 8.35 -3.18 -30.94
CA VAL A 471 9.18 -2.99 -29.73
C VAL A 471 10.62 -3.43 -29.98
N LEU A 472 10.83 -4.56 -30.64
CA LEU A 472 12.18 -5.09 -30.90
C LEU A 472 12.91 -4.29 -32.01
N SER A 473 12.20 -3.78 -33.04
CA SER A 473 12.78 -2.96 -34.09
C SER A 473 13.27 -1.60 -33.58
N GLU A 474 12.58 -0.99 -32.63
CA GLU A 474 12.95 0.30 -32.04
C GLU A 474 14.21 0.23 -31.18
N VAL A 475 14.53 -0.92 -30.57
CA VAL A 475 15.82 -1.11 -29.85
C VAL A 475 17.01 -0.87 -30.77
N GLY A 476 16.99 -1.44 -31.99
CA GLY A 476 18.06 -1.27 -32.97
C GLY A 476 18.20 0.16 -33.48
N ALA A 477 17.10 0.85 -33.69
CA ALA A 477 17.07 2.23 -34.18
C ALA A 477 17.67 3.22 -33.16
N LYS A 478 17.31 3.10 -31.90
CA LYS A 478 17.86 3.96 -30.81
C LYS A 478 19.34 3.69 -30.54
N ARG A 479 19.80 2.45 -30.66
CA ARG A 479 21.21 2.07 -30.52
C ARG A 479 22.08 2.70 -31.60
N SER A 480 21.58 2.77 -32.86
CA SER A 480 22.28 3.44 -33.97
C SER A 480 22.38 4.94 -33.73
N ALA A 481 21.31 5.60 -33.28
CA ALA A 481 21.31 7.04 -33.01
C ALA A 481 22.23 7.43 -31.84
N THR A 482 22.34 6.60 -30.80
CA THR A 482 23.21 6.88 -29.65
C THR A 482 24.70 6.72 -30.03
N ASN A 483 25.02 5.74 -30.85
CA ASN A 483 26.40 5.55 -31.36
C ASN A 483 26.88 6.67 -32.28
N ASP A 484 25.97 7.24 -33.08
CA ASP A 484 26.29 8.40 -33.95
C ASP A 484 26.56 9.67 -33.11
N ASP A 485 25.78 9.92 -32.03
CA ASP A 485 25.94 11.05 -31.12
C ASP A 485 27.23 10.93 -30.26
N GLU A 486 27.60 9.73 -29.81
CA GLU A 486 28.91 9.50 -29.16
C GLU A 486 30.08 9.60 -30.11
N GLY A 487 29.90 9.17 -31.36
CA GLY A 487 30.89 9.33 -32.44
C GLY A 487 31.20 10.78 -32.73
N ASP A 488 30.17 11.63 -32.83
CA ASP A 488 30.29 13.06 -33.04
C ASP A 488 30.89 13.79 -31.84
N ARG A 489 30.49 13.46 -30.62
CA ARG A 489 31.09 14.00 -29.37
C ARG A 489 32.57 13.62 -29.21
N LYS A 490 32.97 12.42 -29.61
CA LYS A 490 34.39 12.01 -29.64
C LYS A 490 35.17 12.78 -30.71
N ARG A 491 34.59 13.03 -31.89
CA ARG A 491 35.19 13.86 -32.95
C ARG A 491 35.33 15.33 -32.55
N GLU A 492 34.34 15.91 -31.89
CA GLU A 492 34.43 17.27 -31.33
C GLU A 492 35.51 17.41 -30.25
N LYS A 493 35.71 16.39 -29.42
CA LYS A 493 36.81 16.39 -28.42
C LYS A 493 38.21 16.25 -29.05
N GLU A 494 38.33 15.57 -30.20
CA GLU A 494 39.62 15.40 -30.88
C GLU A 494 39.98 16.59 -31.79
N THR A 495 39.00 17.31 -32.34
CA THR A 495 39.25 18.40 -33.30
C THR A 495 39.27 19.80 -32.68
N GLY A 496 38.80 19.99 -31.44
CA GLY A 496 38.87 21.26 -30.68
C GLY A 496 38.18 22.45 -31.35
N LEU A 497 37.32 22.25 -32.35
CA LEU A 497 36.55 23.28 -33.03
C LEU A 497 35.08 23.21 -32.55
N PRO A 498 34.51 24.33 -32.09
CA PRO A 498 33.08 24.37 -31.76
C PRO A 498 32.29 24.22 -33.07
N GLY A 499 31.46 23.16 -33.12
CA GLY A 499 30.51 22.96 -34.22
C GLY A 499 29.52 24.11 -34.32
N PRO A 500 28.94 24.35 -35.50
CA PRO A 500 27.95 25.41 -35.68
C PRO A 500 26.73 25.10 -34.80
N SER A 501 26.36 26.05 -33.95
CA SER A 501 25.17 26.05 -33.15
C SER A 501 23.95 25.78 -34.03
N GLU A 502 23.37 24.60 -33.98
CA GLU A 502 22.08 24.31 -34.60
C GLU A 502 20.97 25.05 -33.86
N SER A 503 20.79 26.29 -34.28
CA SER A 503 19.52 26.98 -34.16
C SER A 503 18.63 26.54 -35.31
N SER A 504 17.53 25.86 -35.00
CA SER A 504 16.32 25.81 -35.84
C SER A 504 16.49 25.37 -37.31
N SER A 505 16.58 24.07 -37.56
CA SER A 505 16.20 23.53 -38.88
C SER A 505 15.56 22.13 -38.80
N GLY A 506 14.55 21.99 -37.99
CA GLY A 506 13.65 20.84 -37.96
C GLY A 506 12.31 21.09 -38.66
N VAL A 507 12.28 21.98 -39.68
CA VAL A 507 11.06 22.25 -40.47
C VAL A 507 11.45 22.25 -41.94
N ALA A 508 11.56 21.10 -42.55
CA ALA A 508 11.39 20.93 -43.99
C ALA A 508 11.56 19.47 -44.44
N ARG A 509 10.68 18.55 -43.99
CA ARG A 509 10.30 17.34 -44.72
C ARG A 509 9.07 16.80 -44.04
N ASP A 510 7.90 17.24 -44.49
CA ASP A 510 6.65 16.48 -44.55
C ASP A 510 5.44 17.41 -44.70
N ASN A 511 5.26 17.95 -45.92
CA ASN A 511 4.04 18.66 -46.24
C ASN A 511 2.93 17.76 -46.82
N GLN A 512 2.98 16.45 -46.58
CA GLN A 512 1.85 15.55 -46.94
C GLN A 512 1.30 14.67 -45.75
N ALA A 513 1.87 14.74 -44.57
CA ALA A 513 1.38 14.07 -43.37
C ALA A 513 0.63 15.02 -42.39
N GLY A 514 0.39 16.25 -42.79
CA GLY A 514 -0.05 17.33 -41.87
C GLY A 514 -1.41 17.16 -41.17
N SER A 515 -2.31 16.30 -41.65
CA SER A 515 -3.58 16.08 -40.95
C SER A 515 -3.64 14.77 -40.10
N ARG A 516 -2.78 13.82 -40.43
CA ARG A 516 -2.69 12.58 -39.62
C ARG A 516 -1.71 12.75 -38.44
N GLY A 517 -0.66 13.53 -38.58
CA GLY A 517 0.37 13.70 -37.54
C GLY A 517 -0.11 14.47 -36.31
N TRP A 518 -1.00 15.46 -36.46
CA TRP A 518 -1.51 16.20 -35.31
C TRP A 518 -2.55 15.38 -34.50
N LEU A 519 -3.41 14.63 -35.19
CA LEU A 519 -4.35 13.68 -34.54
C LEU A 519 -3.59 12.59 -33.76
N GLN A 520 -2.48 12.13 -34.30
CA GLN A 520 -1.61 11.14 -33.68
C GLN A 520 -0.87 11.74 -32.46
N LYS A 521 -0.40 12.99 -32.56
CA LYS A 521 0.16 13.74 -31.41
C LYS A 521 -0.91 14.03 -30.34
N LEU A 522 -2.12 14.39 -30.75
CA LEU A 522 -3.24 14.62 -29.83
C LEU A 522 -3.66 13.32 -29.15
N SER A 523 -3.67 12.21 -29.85
CA SER A 523 -3.94 10.88 -29.28
C SER A 523 -2.82 10.42 -28.36
N SER A 524 -1.57 10.75 -28.64
CA SER A 524 -0.43 10.49 -27.72
C SER A 524 -0.53 11.31 -26.43
N MET A 525 -1.13 12.49 -26.49
CA MET A 525 -1.38 13.33 -25.30
C MET A 525 -2.63 12.90 -24.53
N MET A 526 -3.58 12.21 -25.18
CA MET A 526 -4.74 11.62 -24.50
C MET A 526 -4.40 10.37 -23.69
N GLY A 527 -3.13 9.98 -23.62
CA GLY A 527 -2.74 8.71 -23.00
C GLY A 527 -3.00 7.49 -23.90
N VAL A 528 -3.50 7.74 -25.10
CA VAL A 528 -4.07 6.72 -26.01
C VAL A 528 -3.11 6.35 -27.14
N ALA A 529 -2.10 7.12 -27.46
CA ALA A 529 -1.09 6.65 -28.42
C ALA A 529 0.23 7.40 -28.19
N THR A 530 1.11 6.84 -27.43
CA THR A 530 2.53 6.95 -27.71
C THR A 530 2.80 6.24 -29.05
N GLU A 531 3.79 6.67 -29.77
CA GLU A 531 4.19 6.13 -31.06
C GLU A 531 4.22 4.60 -31.02
N GLY A 532 3.40 3.94 -31.88
CA GLY A 532 3.26 2.48 -31.91
C GLY A 532 2.18 1.87 -31.00
N PHE A 533 1.62 2.59 -30.02
CA PHE A 533 0.54 2.07 -29.16
C PHE A 533 -0.85 2.38 -29.70
N GLU A 534 -1.72 1.39 -29.71
CA GLU A 534 -3.13 1.51 -30.04
C GLU A 534 -4.01 1.29 -28.80
N ASN A 535 -5.07 2.08 -28.62
CA ASN A 535 -6.03 1.83 -27.53
C ASN A 535 -6.90 0.63 -27.86
N LEU A 536 -6.98 -0.32 -26.91
CA LEU A 536 -7.76 -1.53 -27.03
C LEU A 536 -9.20 -1.39 -26.55
N LEU A 537 -9.49 -0.46 -25.65
CA LEU A 537 -10.80 -0.34 -25.05
C LEU A 537 -11.71 0.59 -25.84
N PRO A 538 -13.01 0.29 -25.92
CA PRO A 538 -14.01 1.23 -26.45
C PRO A 538 -13.97 2.57 -25.68
N GLN A 539 -14.18 3.68 -26.36
CA GLN A 539 -14.11 5.04 -25.76
C GLN A 539 -15.04 5.24 -24.55
N GLN A 540 -16.10 4.45 -24.45
CA GLN A 540 -17.08 4.50 -23.36
C GLN A 540 -16.64 3.72 -22.11
N VAL A 541 -15.63 2.86 -22.23
CA VAL A 541 -15.13 2.02 -21.15
C VAL A 541 -13.91 2.65 -20.52
N SER A 542 -13.98 2.92 -19.22
CA SER A 542 -12.85 3.37 -18.41
C SER A 542 -12.64 2.40 -17.25
N LEU A 543 -11.41 1.91 -17.11
CA LEU A 543 -11.04 1.00 -16.03
C LEU A 543 -10.63 1.81 -14.80
N THR A 544 -11.44 1.80 -13.76
CA THR A 544 -11.14 2.53 -12.53
C THR A 544 -10.98 1.57 -11.35
N PRO A 545 -10.10 1.90 -10.39
CA PRO A 545 -9.93 1.12 -9.17
C PRO A 545 -11.23 0.99 -8.34
N PRO A 546 -11.40 -0.11 -7.59
CA PRO A 546 -10.54 -1.29 -7.58
C PRO A 546 -10.67 -2.07 -8.88
N ARG A 547 -9.53 -2.38 -9.50
CA ARG A 547 -9.49 -3.10 -10.78
C ARG A 547 -8.46 -4.21 -10.75
N ASN A 548 -8.73 -5.26 -11.49
CA ASN A 548 -7.77 -6.31 -11.78
C ASN A 548 -7.99 -6.80 -13.20
N LEU A 549 -6.90 -7.20 -13.83
CA LEU A 549 -6.89 -7.64 -15.22
C LEU A 549 -6.15 -8.96 -15.31
N VAL A 550 -6.70 -9.90 -16.06
CA VAL A 550 -6.02 -11.14 -16.41
C VAL A 550 -6.16 -11.40 -17.91
N VAL A 551 -5.06 -11.73 -18.54
CA VAL A 551 -5.02 -12.12 -19.95
C VAL A 551 -5.06 -13.63 -20.00
N ASP A 552 -5.95 -14.19 -20.83
CA ASP A 552 -5.92 -15.60 -21.15
C ASP A 552 -4.77 -15.87 -22.13
N PRO A 553 -3.72 -16.60 -21.71
CA PRO A 553 -2.57 -16.82 -22.57
C PRO A 553 -2.82 -17.82 -23.70
N GLU A 554 -3.89 -18.62 -23.62
CA GLU A 554 -4.23 -19.64 -24.62
C GLU A 554 -5.28 -19.14 -25.62
N GLY A 555 -6.26 -18.35 -25.16
CA GLY A 555 -7.39 -17.92 -25.97
C GLY A 555 -7.32 -16.48 -26.48
N GLY A 556 -6.36 -15.67 -26.02
CA GLY A 556 -6.26 -14.26 -26.40
C GLY A 556 -7.39 -13.38 -25.86
N PHE A 557 -8.18 -13.86 -24.91
CA PHE A 557 -9.22 -13.08 -24.23
C PHE A 557 -8.67 -12.27 -23.07
N LEU A 558 -9.39 -11.24 -22.71
CA LEU A 558 -9.08 -10.36 -21.61
C LEU A 558 -10.25 -10.31 -20.64
N PHE A 559 -9.96 -10.53 -19.36
CA PHE A 559 -10.94 -10.39 -18.28
C PHE A 559 -10.55 -9.21 -17.39
N VAL A 560 -11.53 -8.36 -17.12
CA VAL A 560 -11.31 -7.18 -16.28
C VAL A 560 -12.41 -7.08 -15.24
N VAL A 561 -12.03 -6.90 -13.99
CA VAL A 561 -12.93 -6.38 -12.97
C VAL A 561 -12.70 -4.89 -12.85
N SER A 562 -13.77 -4.11 -12.93
CA SER A 562 -13.74 -2.67 -12.69
C SER A 562 -15.10 -2.23 -12.13
N ARG A 563 -15.10 -1.51 -11.02
CA ARG A 563 -16.30 -0.93 -10.37
C ARG A 563 -17.47 -1.92 -10.20
N GLY A 564 -17.19 -3.14 -9.72
CA GLY A 564 -18.26 -4.10 -9.48
C GLY A 564 -18.82 -4.77 -10.72
N ARG A 565 -18.12 -4.69 -11.84
CA ARG A 565 -18.42 -5.43 -13.06
C ARG A 565 -17.27 -6.33 -13.44
N LEU A 566 -17.58 -7.55 -13.84
CA LEU A 566 -16.66 -8.48 -14.48
C LEU A 566 -16.95 -8.45 -15.98
N ILE A 567 -15.97 -8.11 -16.79
CA ILE A 567 -16.12 -7.89 -18.23
C ILE A 567 -15.12 -8.79 -18.97
N ARG A 568 -15.59 -9.47 -19.99
CA ARG A 568 -14.76 -10.23 -20.94
C ARG A 568 -14.68 -9.46 -22.25
N PHE A 569 -13.45 -9.27 -22.74
CA PHE A 569 -13.15 -8.66 -24.02
C PHE A 569 -12.60 -9.68 -24.99
N GLU A 570 -12.97 -9.55 -26.25
CA GLU A 570 -12.47 -10.34 -27.36
C GLU A 570 -11.76 -9.44 -28.39
N PRO A 571 -10.66 -9.93 -29.01
CA PRO A 571 -10.00 -9.20 -30.07
C PRO A 571 -10.92 -9.06 -31.29
N PRO A 572 -10.88 -7.93 -32.04
CA PRO A 572 -11.70 -7.74 -33.21
C PRO A 572 -11.32 -8.74 -34.30
N GLN A 573 -12.30 -9.24 -35.03
CA GLN A 573 -12.09 -10.21 -36.13
C GLN A 573 -11.20 -9.64 -37.23
N SER A 574 -11.09 -8.31 -37.36
CA SER A 574 -10.25 -7.63 -38.37
C SER A 574 -8.77 -7.53 -37.99
N GLY A 575 -8.37 -7.99 -36.82
CA GLY A 575 -6.96 -7.94 -36.31
C GLY A 575 -6.46 -6.55 -35.90
N SER A 576 -7.13 -5.48 -36.23
CA SER A 576 -6.82 -4.11 -35.83
C SER A 576 -8.09 -3.39 -35.38
N GLY A 577 -8.02 -2.70 -34.24
CA GLY A 577 -9.11 -1.92 -33.67
C GLY A 577 -9.37 -2.20 -32.18
N THR A 578 -10.41 -1.59 -31.66
CA THR A 578 -10.82 -1.76 -30.26
C THR A 578 -11.42 -3.15 -30.04
N TRP A 579 -11.11 -3.74 -28.88
CA TRP A 579 -11.67 -5.02 -28.46
C TRP A 579 -13.16 -4.87 -28.14
N GLU A 580 -13.93 -5.92 -28.44
CA GLU A 580 -15.38 -5.94 -28.23
C GLU A 580 -15.70 -6.60 -26.89
N ILE A 581 -16.75 -6.10 -26.20
CA ILE A 581 -17.27 -6.73 -24.99
C ILE A 581 -18.07 -7.95 -25.41
N SER A 582 -17.59 -9.14 -25.07
CA SER A 582 -18.30 -10.39 -25.41
C SER A 582 -19.27 -10.84 -24.32
N SER A 583 -18.93 -10.59 -23.05
CA SER A 583 -19.78 -10.94 -21.91
C SER A 583 -19.54 -9.96 -20.76
N GLU A 584 -20.59 -9.69 -19.98
CA GLU A 584 -20.53 -8.84 -18.80
C GLU A 584 -21.36 -9.45 -17.66
N ALA A 585 -20.82 -9.45 -16.44
CA ALA A 585 -21.53 -9.86 -15.24
C ALA A 585 -21.43 -8.78 -14.15
N SER A 586 -22.55 -8.44 -13.53
CA SER A 586 -22.58 -7.55 -12.36
C SER A 586 -22.17 -8.33 -11.12
N LEU A 587 -21.32 -7.73 -10.29
CA LEU A 587 -20.85 -8.34 -9.04
C LEU A 587 -21.68 -7.80 -7.87
N ASP A 588 -22.21 -8.70 -7.06
CA ASP A 588 -22.93 -8.34 -5.86
C ASP A 588 -22.00 -7.88 -4.72
N GLY A 589 -22.49 -6.96 -3.90
CA GLY A 589 -21.78 -6.48 -2.70
C GLY A 589 -20.88 -5.28 -2.92
N ASP A 590 -20.19 -4.86 -1.85
CA ASP A 590 -19.24 -3.73 -1.89
C ASP A 590 -17.93 -4.18 -2.56
N VAL A 591 -17.63 -3.60 -3.71
CA VAL A 591 -16.42 -3.86 -4.50
C VAL A 591 -15.38 -2.74 -4.28
N SER A 592 -15.41 -2.10 -3.14
CA SER A 592 -14.45 -1.03 -2.79
C SER A 592 -13.05 -1.55 -2.39
N LYS A 593 -12.93 -2.87 -2.12
CA LYS A 593 -11.69 -3.53 -1.72
C LYS A 593 -11.01 -4.24 -2.90
N ASN A 594 -9.75 -4.67 -2.70
CA ASN A 594 -8.96 -5.38 -3.72
C ASN A 594 -9.70 -6.60 -4.27
N VAL A 595 -9.62 -6.77 -5.59
CA VAL A 595 -10.18 -7.91 -6.30
C VAL A 595 -9.04 -8.63 -7.02
N LEU A 596 -8.92 -9.92 -6.84
CA LEU A 596 -7.94 -10.75 -7.50
C LEU A 596 -8.62 -11.62 -8.54
N LEU A 597 -8.04 -11.69 -9.74
CA LEU A 597 -8.49 -12.54 -10.85
C LEU A 597 -7.38 -13.48 -11.27
N ALA A 598 -7.73 -14.71 -11.60
CA ALA A 598 -6.86 -15.65 -12.30
C ALA A 598 -7.67 -16.58 -13.20
N ILE A 599 -7.05 -17.04 -14.26
CA ILE A 599 -7.62 -18.00 -15.21
C ILE A 599 -6.83 -19.30 -15.24
N SER A 600 -7.53 -20.42 -15.33
CA SER A 600 -6.96 -21.76 -15.53
C SER A 600 -7.87 -22.55 -16.47
N GLY A 601 -7.45 -22.73 -17.73
CA GLY A 601 -8.27 -23.32 -18.78
C GLY A 601 -9.59 -22.56 -18.97
N GLU A 602 -10.71 -23.26 -18.85
CA GLU A 602 -12.07 -22.69 -19.04
C GLU A 602 -12.65 -22.02 -17.76
N VAL A 603 -11.86 -21.90 -16.70
CA VAL A 603 -12.36 -21.41 -15.40
C VAL A 603 -11.67 -20.12 -15.01
N LEU A 604 -12.48 -19.15 -14.64
CA LEU A 604 -12.05 -17.88 -14.07
C LEU A 604 -12.36 -17.86 -12.57
N LEU A 605 -11.34 -17.61 -11.75
CA LEU A 605 -11.47 -17.47 -10.32
C LEU A 605 -11.40 -16.00 -9.92
N MET A 606 -12.27 -15.58 -9.01
CA MET A 606 -12.26 -14.24 -8.43
C MET A 606 -12.26 -14.35 -6.90
N ALA A 607 -11.25 -13.74 -6.27
CA ALA A 607 -11.13 -13.66 -4.83
C ALA A 607 -11.25 -12.22 -4.34
N ARG A 608 -12.01 -12.01 -3.26
CA ARG A 608 -12.21 -10.72 -2.59
C ARG A 608 -12.11 -10.92 -1.09
N GLU A 609 -11.75 -9.87 -0.36
CA GLU A 609 -11.78 -9.87 1.11
C GLU A 609 -13.22 -10.06 1.63
N GLU A 610 -13.38 -10.81 2.71
CA GLU A 610 -14.65 -11.04 3.40
C GLU A 610 -15.78 -11.73 2.58
N VAL A 611 -15.45 -12.23 1.38
CA VAL A 611 -16.42 -12.89 0.48
C VAL A 611 -15.85 -14.25 0.06
N PRO A 612 -16.70 -15.31 -0.05
CA PRO A 612 -16.26 -16.57 -0.62
C PRO A 612 -15.66 -16.38 -2.03
N ILE A 613 -14.64 -17.17 -2.34
CA ILE A 613 -14.01 -17.16 -3.66
C ILE A 613 -15.06 -17.58 -4.70
N GLN A 614 -15.31 -16.77 -5.69
CA GLN A 614 -16.29 -17.02 -6.74
C GLN A 614 -15.62 -17.67 -7.95
N VAL A 615 -16.28 -18.66 -8.51
CA VAL A 615 -15.82 -19.43 -9.68
C VAL A 615 -16.76 -19.16 -10.82
N PHE A 616 -16.21 -18.73 -11.96
CA PHE A 616 -16.97 -18.42 -13.17
C PHE A 616 -16.53 -19.29 -14.35
N ASP A 617 -17.43 -19.54 -15.23
CA ASP A 617 -17.12 -20.04 -16.57
C ASP A 617 -16.49 -18.91 -17.39
N ALA A 618 -15.31 -19.15 -17.95
CA ALA A 618 -14.55 -18.12 -18.65
C ALA A 618 -15.23 -17.64 -19.94
N ALA A 619 -16.05 -18.49 -20.60
CA ALA A 619 -16.72 -18.12 -21.82
C ALA A 619 -18.00 -17.29 -21.58
N THR A 620 -18.80 -17.69 -20.60
CA THR A 620 -20.15 -17.13 -20.39
C THR A 620 -20.22 -16.16 -19.21
N LEU A 621 -19.20 -16.12 -18.36
CA LEU A 621 -19.15 -15.41 -17.06
C LEU A 621 -20.29 -15.83 -16.11
N GLN A 622 -20.88 -17.01 -16.32
CA GLN A 622 -21.84 -17.58 -15.38
C GLN A 622 -21.11 -18.13 -14.16
N GLN A 623 -21.64 -17.84 -12.99
CA GLN A 623 -21.08 -18.37 -11.74
C GLN A 623 -21.34 -19.88 -11.66
N LEU A 624 -20.26 -20.67 -11.64
CA LEU A 624 -20.30 -22.13 -11.52
C LEU A 624 -20.37 -22.60 -10.06
N GLY A 625 -19.80 -21.85 -9.16
CA GLY A 625 -19.76 -22.21 -7.74
C GLY A 625 -19.00 -21.18 -6.90
N GLN A 626 -18.76 -21.57 -5.66
CA GLN A 626 -17.98 -20.78 -4.72
C GLN A 626 -17.14 -21.70 -3.81
N VAL A 627 -16.05 -21.15 -3.28
CA VAL A 627 -15.14 -21.82 -2.34
C VAL A 627 -15.05 -20.97 -1.09
N ASP A 628 -15.38 -21.55 0.04
CA ASP A 628 -15.32 -20.86 1.31
C ASP A 628 -13.86 -20.70 1.78
N LEU A 629 -13.50 -19.48 2.14
CA LEU A 629 -12.24 -19.17 2.79
C LEU A 629 -12.49 -19.03 4.29
N PRO A 630 -11.62 -19.58 5.17
CA PRO A 630 -11.74 -19.33 6.61
C PRO A 630 -11.77 -17.84 6.93
N GLU A 631 -12.65 -17.39 7.82
CA GLU A 631 -12.85 -15.96 8.18
C GLU A 631 -11.57 -15.24 8.65
N SER A 632 -10.55 -15.99 9.06
CA SER A 632 -9.26 -15.44 9.50
C SER A 632 -8.24 -15.24 8.36
N LEU A 633 -8.61 -15.53 7.12
CA LEU A 633 -7.69 -15.52 5.98
C LEU A 633 -8.22 -14.62 4.87
N ASP A 634 -7.43 -13.60 4.54
CA ASP A 634 -7.70 -12.73 3.41
C ASP A 634 -6.87 -13.16 2.18
N PRO A 635 -7.44 -13.11 0.97
CA PRO A 635 -6.72 -13.40 -0.27
C PRO A 635 -5.77 -12.24 -0.61
N ILE A 636 -4.48 -12.57 -0.89
CA ILE A 636 -3.45 -11.58 -1.22
C ILE A 636 -2.97 -11.70 -2.66
N SER A 637 -2.82 -12.92 -3.13
CA SER A 637 -2.38 -13.20 -4.50
C SER A 637 -3.12 -14.41 -5.06
N LEU A 638 -3.34 -14.40 -6.37
CA LEU A 638 -4.03 -15.50 -7.05
C LEU A 638 -3.35 -15.75 -8.39
N VAL A 639 -2.96 -17.00 -8.65
CA VAL A 639 -2.26 -17.40 -9.86
C VAL A 639 -2.92 -18.68 -10.40
N GLY A 640 -3.25 -18.70 -11.68
CA GLY A 640 -3.79 -19.88 -12.36
C GLY A 640 -2.68 -20.85 -12.78
N LEU A 641 -2.90 -22.13 -12.53
CA LEU A 641 -2.03 -23.20 -13.04
C LEU A 641 -2.47 -23.57 -14.46
N PRO A 642 -1.57 -24.01 -15.34
CA PRO A 642 -1.89 -24.43 -16.71
C PRO A 642 -2.87 -25.59 -16.77
N GLY A 643 -3.60 -25.66 -17.88
CA GLY A 643 -4.61 -26.71 -18.10
C GLY A 643 -5.73 -26.67 -17.06
N ASN A 644 -6.04 -27.81 -16.48
CA ASN A 644 -7.05 -27.93 -15.42
C ASN A 644 -6.43 -28.08 -14.01
N GLY A 645 -5.19 -27.61 -13.81
CA GLY A 645 -4.43 -27.79 -12.58
C GLY A 645 -4.98 -27.04 -11.37
N GLY A 646 -5.86 -26.08 -11.58
CA GLY A 646 -6.46 -25.27 -10.51
C GLY A 646 -5.74 -23.94 -10.29
N PHE A 647 -5.69 -23.47 -9.05
CA PHE A 647 -5.18 -22.15 -8.71
C PHE A 647 -4.33 -22.17 -7.45
N LEU A 648 -3.31 -21.33 -7.40
CA LEU A 648 -2.55 -21.05 -6.19
C LEU A 648 -3.05 -19.73 -5.58
N LEU A 649 -3.54 -19.81 -4.35
CA LEU A 649 -4.01 -18.69 -3.56
C LEU A 649 -3.01 -18.37 -2.46
N GLY A 650 -2.43 -17.19 -2.50
CA GLY A 650 -1.68 -16.61 -1.38
C GLY A 650 -2.62 -15.91 -0.42
N SER A 651 -2.47 -16.16 0.88
CA SER A 651 -3.33 -15.63 1.93
C SER A 651 -2.56 -14.84 2.97
N SER A 652 -3.30 -14.08 3.79
CA SER A 652 -2.77 -13.15 4.81
C SER A 652 -1.82 -13.80 5.82
N ASP A 653 -1.93 -15.11 6.06
CA ASP A 653 -0.99 -15.87 6.89
C ASP A 653 0.39 -16.15 6.21
N GLY A 654 0.58 -15.69 4.99
CA GLY A 654 1.82 -15.83 4.23
C GLY A 654 2.06 -17.19 3.62
N ARG A 655 1.03 -17.98 3.45
CA ARG A 655 1.11 -19.31 2.86
C ARG A 655 0.32 -19.39 1.56
N LEU A 656 0.78 -20.27 0.67
CA LEU A 656 0.04 -20.65 -0.52
C LEU A 656 -0.90 -21.80 -0.20
N ARG A 657 -2.07 -21.78 -0.82
CA ARG A 657 -3.04 -22.86 -0.80
C ARG A 657 -3.45 -23.21 -2.22
N HIS A 658 -3.67 -24.48 -2.47
CA HIS A 658 -4.10 -24.94 -3.78
C HIS A 658 -5.64 -25.02 -3.81
N VAL A 659 -6.26 -24.30 -4.74
CA VAL A 659 -7.68 -24.43 -5.06
C VAL A 659 -7.79 -25.42 -6.20
N LYS A 660 -8.09 -26.68 -5.87
CA LYS A 660 -8.13 -27.80 -6.80
C LYS A 660 -9.53 -28.05 -7.33
N ARG A 661 -9.66 -28.34 -8.61
CA ARG A 661 -10.90 -28.79 -9.24
C ARG A 661 -11.12 -30.27 -8.92
N VAL A 662 -12.24 -30.60 -8.26
CA VAL A 662 -12.58 -31.99 -7.86
C VAL A 662 -13.66 -32.57 -8.78
N GLY A 663 -14.45 -31.71 -9.43
CA GLY A 663 -15.52 -32.12 -10.36
C GLY A 663 -15.94 -30.97 -11.29
N SER A 664 -16.99 -31.17 -12.08
CA SER A 664 -17.53 -30.10 -12.92
C SER A 664 -18.17 -29.02 -12.01
N GLY A 665 -17.52 -27.86 -11.87
CA GLY A 665 -17.99 -26.77 -11.05
C GLY A 665 -17.73 -26.90 -9.52
N VAL A 666 -17.07 -27.97 -9.07
CA VAL A 666 -16.73 -28.17 -7.66
C VAL A 666 -15.23 -27.97 -7.45
N PHE A 667 -14.90 -27.02 -6.57
CA PHE A 667 -13.52 -26.69 -6.20
C PHE A 667 -13.34 -26.84 -4.70
N GLU A 668 -12.17 -27.30 -4.30
CA GLU A 668 -11.81 -27.51 -2.90
C GLU A 668 -10.52 -26.78 -2.57
N LEU A 669 -10.50 -26.08 -1.43
CA LEU A 669 -9.31 -25.45 -0.89
C LEU A 669 -8.50 -26.50 -0.10
N THR A 670 -7.27 -26.75 -0.52
CA THR A 670 -6.38 -27.68 0.16
C THR A 670 -5.57 -26.98 1.26
N GLY A 671 -4.88 -27.76 2.08
CA GLY A 671 -3.94 -27.24 3.09
C GLY A 671 -2.79 -26.44 2.46
N PRO A 672 -1.97 -25.77 3.29
CA PRO A 672 -0.88 -24.93 2.82
C PRO A 672 0.18 -25.73 2.05
N VAL A 673 0.65 -25.15 0.94
CA VAL A 673 1.66 -25.70 0.03
C VAL A 673 2.89 -24.78 0.01
N GLY A 674 4.08 -25.34 -0.07
CA GLY A 674 5.33 -24.58 -0.20
C GLY A 674 5.77 -23.84 1.09
N PRO A 675 6.63 -22.82 0.95
CA PRO A 675 7.25 -22.14 2.08
C PRO A 675 6.28 -21.20 2.82
N ARG A 676 6.77 -20.64 3.92
CA ARG A 676 6.11 -19.53 4.63
C ARG A 676 6.62 -18.20 4.10
N GLU A 677 5.88 -17.12 4.39
CA GLU A 677 6.22 -15.74 4.02
C GLU A 677 6.44 -15.59 2.51
N VAL A 678 5.48 -16.09 1.75
CA VAL A 678 5.49 -15.97 0.29
C VAL A 678 5.30 -14.51 -0.10
N GLU A 679 6.19 -14.01 -0.95
CA GLU A 679 6.16 -12.64 -1.50
C GLU A 679 5.67 -12.63 -2.96
N SER A 680 6.14 -13.57 -3.79
CA SER A 680 5.66 -13.69 -5.17
C SER A 680 5.69 -15.12 -5.68
N VAL A 681 4.84 -15.40 -6.67
CA VAL A 681 4.73 -16.70 -7.34
C VAL A 681 4.78 -16.50 -8.84
N HIS A 682 5.56 -17.29 -9.53
CA HIS A 682 5.62 -17.35 -10.99
C HIS A 682 5.49 -18.79 -11.46
N VAL A 683 4.62 -19.01 -12.46
CA VAL A 683 4.40 -20.32 -13.05
C VAL A 683 5.05 -20.36 -14.42
N ASP A 684 6.10 -21.15 -14.55
CA ASP A 684 6.75 -21.41 -15.83
C ASP A 684 6.10 -22.62 -16.51
N ARG A 685 5.31 -22.32 -17.52
CA ARG A 685 4.58 -23.32 -18.30
C ARG A 685 5.49 -24.16 -19.20
N THR A 686 6.66 -23.62 -19.57
CA THR A 686 7.57 -24.29 -20.48
C THR A 686 8.33 -25.42 -19.81
N GLN A 687 8.70 -25.22 -18.56
CA GLN A 687 9.44 -26.19 -17.74
C GLN A 687 8.54 -27.00 -16.79
N GLY A 688 7.25 -26.64 -16.65
CA GLY A 688 6.33 -27.27 -15.71
C GLY A 688 6.75 -27.04 -14.25
N ARG A 689 7.20 -25.83 -13.91
CA ARG A 689 7.72 -25.46 -12.59
C ARG A 689 7.02 -24.23 -12.03
N VAL A 690 6.86 -24.21 -10.71
CA VAL A 690 6.35 -23.06 -9.95
C VAL A 690 7.49 -22.50 -9.11
N TYR A 691 7.84 -21.24 -9.37
CA TYR A 691 8.88 -20.52 -8.66
C TYR A 691 8.25 -19.62 -7.61
N ILE A 692 8.69 -19.73 -6.36
CA ILE A 692 8.16 -19.04 -5.21
C ILE A 692 9.27 -18.22 -4.56
N ALA A 693 9.19 -16.90 -4.62
CA ALA A 693 10.03 -16.04 -3.80
C ALA A 693 9.41 -15.91 -2.41
N HIS A 694 10.22 -16.10 -1.38
CA HIS A 694 9.75 -16.08 0.00
C HIS A 694 10.77 -15.44 0.96
N HIS A 695 10.31 -15.00 2.13
CA HIS A 695 11.07 -14.18 3.08
C HIS A 695 11.53 -12.87 2.42
N ILE A 696 12.80 -12.71 2.16
CA ILE A 696 13.36 -11.52 1.50
C ILE A 696 13.72 -11.82 0.05
N ASP A 697 14.60 -12.81 -0.14
CA ASP A 697 15.26 -13.09 -1.42
C ASP A 697 15.51 -14.60 -1.66
N ARG A 698 14.85 -15.46 -0.88
CA ARG A 698 14.93 -16.91 -1.06
C ARG A 698 13.99 -17.37 -2.16
N LEU A 699 14.39 -18.40 -2.86
CA LEU A 699 13.63 -19.01 -3.93
C LEU A 699 13.41 -20.49 -3.64
N GLU A 700 12.14 -20.93 -3.75
CA GLU A 700 11.75 -22.34 -3.72
C GLU A 700 11.08 -22.71 -5.04
N VAL A 701 11.41 -23.88 -5.56
CA VAL A 701 10.87 -24.38 -6.82
C VAL A 701 10.06 -25.64 -6.55
N LEU A 702 8.80 -25.65 -7.01
CA LEU A 702 7.92 -26.80 -6.95
C LEU A 702 7.67 -27.34 -8.36
N ALA A 703 7.39 -28.63 -8.47
CA ALA A 703 6.86 -29.20 -9.70
C ALA A 703 5.40 -28.76 -9.89
N GLU A 704 5.02 -28.33 -11.10
CA GLU A 704 3.66 -27.85 -11.37
C GLU A 704 2.60 -28.94 -11.21
N ALA A 705 2.90 -30.17 -11.62
CA ALA A 705 1.93 -31.26 -11.69
C ALA A 705 1.36 -31.69 -10.32
N ASP A 706 2.17 -31.70 -9.29
CA ASP A 706 1.81 -32.22 -7.96
C ASP A 706 2.18 -31.28 -6.81
N LEU A 707 2.78 -30.13 -7.14
CA LEU A 707 3.26 -29.11 -6.19
C LEU A 707 4.28 -29.65 -5.18
N GLN A 708 5.02 -30.70 -5.56
CA GLN A 708 6.08 -31.26 -4.75
C GLN A 708 7.36 -30.42 -4.85
N PHE A 709 8.08 -30.37 -3.74
CA PHE A 709 9.35 -29.67 -3.65
C PHE A 709 10.38 -30.24 -4.62
N VAL A 710 11.03 -29.37 -5.40
CA VAL A 710 12.11 -29.72 -6.33
C VAL A 710 13.46 -29.24 -5.79
N GLU A 711 13.60 -27.94 -5.56
CA GLU A 711 14.85 -27.34 -5.10
C GLU A 711 14.59 -26.05 -4.31
N GLN A 712 15.60 -25.66 -3.52
CA GLN A 712 15.59 -24.38 -2.81
C GLN A 712 16.91 -23.65 -3.05
N ARG A 713 16.82 -22.37 -3.36
CA ARG A 713 17.96 -21.50 -3.59
C ARG A 713 18.02 -20.44 -2.49
N ASN A 714 19.06 -20.49 -1.68
CA ASN A 714 19.28 -19.58 -0.57
C ASN A 714 20.45 -18.66 -0.88
N PRO A 715 20.25 -17.37 -1.09
CA PRO A 715 21.35 -16.46 -1.44
C PRO A 715 22.33 -16.28 -0.28
N ILE A 716 23.61 -16.13 -0.62
CA ILE A 716 24.66 -15.81 0.32
C ILE A 716 24.54 -14.34 0.70
N ALA A 717 24.39 -14.05 2.01
CA ALA A 717 24.29 -12.68 2.49
C ALA A 717 25.64 -11.96 2.34
N ALA A 718 25.68 -10.86 1.62
CA ALA A 718 26.86 -10.01 1.42
C ALA A 718 26.57 -8.56 1.83
N GLY A 719 27.62 -7.74 2.06
CA GLY A 719 27.48 -6.32 2.35
C GLY A 719 26.62 -6.02 3.59
N TRP A 720 25.66 -5.10 3.45
CA TRP A 720 24.74 -4.69 4.53
C TRP A 720 23.83 -5.84 5.01
N ARG A 721 23.50 -6.79 4.14
CA ARG A 721 22.74 -7.99 4.48
C ARG A 721 23.50 -8.91 5.43
N PHE A 722 24.84 -8.97 5.33
CA PHE A 722 25.69 -9.70 6.28
C PHE A 722 25.59 -9.06 7.69
N LEU A 723 25.64 -7.72 7.77
CA LEU A 723 25.50 -7.03 9.06
C LEU A 723 24.12 -7.25 9.68
N GLU A 724 23.07 -7.18 8.86
CA GLU A 724 21.70 -7.46 9.32
C GLU A 724 21.61 -8.87 9.90
N LYS A 725 22.00 -9.89 9.16
CA LYS A 725 21.85 -11.30 9.52
C LYS A 725 22.67 -11.70 10.76
N TYR A 726 23.92 -11.21 10.89
CA TYR A 726 24.85 -11.68 11.93
C TYR A 726 24.97 -10.74 13.12
N PHE A 727 24.53 -9.50 13.03
CA PHE A 727 24.65 -8.51 14.12
C PHE A 727 23.29 -7.93 14.54
N ILE A 728 22.51 -7.40 13.60
CA ILE A 728 21.27 -6.71 13.93
C ILE A 728 20.18 -7.71 14.38
N ALA A 729 19.96 -8.78 13.63
CA ALA A 729 18.95 -9.78 13.96
C ALA A 729 19.24 -10.49 15.31
N PRO A 730 20.51 -10.90 15.65
CA PRO A 730 20.83 -11.40 16.97
C PRO A 730 20.65 -10.37 18.08
N ALA A 731 21.01 -9.09 17.85
CA ALA A 731 20.78 -8.03 18.83
C ALA A 731 19.29 -7.85 19.12
N ARG A 732 18.44 -7.84 18.08
CA ARG A 732 16.97 -7.79 18.23
C ARG A 732 16.42 -9.03 18.94
N PHE A 733 17.02 -10.19 18.75
CA PHE A 733 16.60 -11.42 19.44
C PHE A 733 16.89 -11.39 20.94
N VAL A 734 18.04 -10.84 21.35
CA VAL A 734 18.43 -10.76 22.77
C VAL A 734 17.69 -9.65 23.51
N THR A 735 17.40 -8.54 22.86
CA THR A 735 16.62 -7.45 23.45
C THR A 735 15.12 -7.79 23.42
N PRO A 736 14.35 -7.44 24.48
CA PRO A 736 12.90 -7.61 24.42
C PRO A 736 12.33 -6.73 23.33
N GLN A 737 11.52 -7.33 22.45
CA GLN A 737 10.95 -6.67 21.28
C GLN A 737 9.79 -5.74 21.65
N THR A 738 10.09 -4.73 22.46
CA THR A 738 9.08 -3.78 22.97
C THR A 738 8.51 -2.87 21.88
N GLY A 739 9.27 -2.57 20.82
CA GLY A 739 8.81 -1.80 19.67
C GLY A 739 7.73 -2.53 18.87
N GLU A 740 7.89 -3.84 18.68
CA GLU A 740 6.94 -4.69 17.96
C GLU A 740 5.61 -4.93 18.74
N LEU A 741 5.59 -4.67 20.06
CA LEU A 741 4.33 -4.65 20.83
C LEU A 741 3.39 -3.52 20.41
N GLY A 742 3.90 -2.47 19.77
CA GLY A 742 3.08 -1.43 19.14
C GLY A 742 2.29 -1.97 17.95
N GLU A 743 2.90 -2.78 17.11
CA GLU A 743 2.24 -3.48 16.00
C GLU A 743 1.22 -4.51 16.52
N THR A 744 1.51 -5.14 17.65
CA THR A 744 0.54 -6.01 18.36
C THR A 744 -0.72 -5.24 18.76
N ILE A 745 -0.58 -4.00 19.24
CA ILE A 745 -1.72 -3.12 19.56
C ILE A 745 -2.51 -2.80 18.30
N GLU A 746 -1.84 -2.47 17.21
CA GLU A 746 -2.46 -2.16 15.92
C GLU A 746 -3.26 -3.36 15.39
N ALA A 747 -2.67 -4.55 15.39
CA ALA A 747 -3.33 -5.80 14.99
C ALA A 747 -4.55 -6.14 15.86
N ILE A 748 -4.47 -5.91 17.17
CA ILE A 748 -5.59 -6.14 18.08
C ILE A 748 -6.74 -5.17 17.80
N ILE A 749 -6.47 -3.89 17.57
CA ILE A 749 -7.50 -2.87 17.34
C ILE A 749 -8.17 -3.06 15.98
N SER A 750 -7.39 -3.26 14.93
CA SER A 750 -7.91 -3.51 13.58
C SER A 750 -8.62 -4.87 13.51
N GLY A 751 -8.09 -5.86 14.22
CA GLY A 751 -8.55 -7.24 14.17
C GLY A 751 -8.14 -7.99 12.92
N GLU A 752 -7.23 -7.41 12.15
CA GLU A 752 -6.67 -7.98 10.93
C GLU A 752 -5.36 -8.70 11.25
N SER A 753 -5.10 -9.81 10.58
CA SER A 753 -3.84 -10.55 10.69
C SER A 753 -2.72 -9.93 9.84
N ALA A 754 -3.10 -9.07 8.92
CA ALA A 754 -2.21 -8.35 8.03
C ALA A 754 -2.81 -7.00 7.65
N LYS A 755 -1.97 -6.02 7.36
CA LYS A 755 -2.36 -4.69 6.91
C LYS A 755 -1.92 -4.49 5.48
N THR A 756 -2.84 -4.09 4.63
CA THR A 756 -2.51 -3.70 3.25
C THR A 756 -2.13 -2.22 3.23
N ILE A 757 -0.86 -1.94 2.98
CA ILE A 757 -0.39 -0.57 2.75
C ILE A 757 -0.51 -0.31 1.25
N LEU A 758 -1.44 0.55 0.85
CA LEU A 758 -1.60 0.93 -0.55
C LEU A 758 -0.37 1.73 -1.01
N ASP A 759 0.45 1.11 -1.84
CA ASP A 759 1.68 1.70 -2.39
C ASP A 759 1.48 2.33 -3.77
N GLY A 760 0.24 2.70 -4.06
CA GLY A 760 -0.21 3.26 -5.34
C GLY A 760 -1.63 2.83 -5.68
N PRO A 761 -2.10 3.08 -6.91
CA PRO A 761 -3.51 2.84 -7.26
C PRO A 761 -3.94 1.37 -7.30
N GLU A 762 -3.04 0.37 -7.27
CA GLU A 762 -3.45 -0.98 -7.70
C GLU A 762 -2.96 -2.18 -6.89
N LYS A 763 -1.80 -2.15 -6.27
CA LYS A 763 -1.31 -3.27 -5.45
C LYS A 763 -0.72 -2.75 -4.15
N GLY A 764 -1.41 -3.03 -3.05
CA GLY A 764 -0.93 -2.73 -1.71
C GLY A 764 0.14 -3.74 -1.25
N GLU A 765 1.09 -3.26 -0.46
CA GLU A 765 1.97 -4.14 0.29
C GLU A 765 1.22 -4.70 1.49
N VAL A 766 1.29 -6.02 1.67
CA VAL A 766 0.71 -6.68 2.83
C VAL A 766 1.78 -6.82 3.91
N VAL A 767 1.63 -6.06 4.98
CA VAL A 767 2.45 -6.18 6.19
C VAL A 767 1.73 -7.11 7.17
N ARG A 768 2.36 -8.23 7.49
CA ARG A 768 1.82 -9.23 8.43
C ARG A 768 2.23 -8.90 9.85
N TYR A 769 1.30 -9.03 10.76
CA TYR A 769 1.56 -8.83 12.19
C TYR A 769 2.08 -10.11 12.84
N GLU A 770 3.29 -10.07 13.40
CA GLU A 770 3.81 -11.15 14.23
C GLU A 770 3.44 -10.94 15.71
N LEU A 771 2.34 -11.55 16.16
CA LEU A 771 1.85 -11.38 17.54
C LEU A 771 2.59 -12.22 18.57
N THR A 772 3.00 -13.43 18.20
CA THR A 772 3.49 -14.44 19.15
C THR A 772 4.94 -14.19 19.57
N ARG A 773 5.79 -13.75 18.66
CA ARG A 773 7.22 -13.55 18.87
C ARG A 773 7.53 -12.44 19.88
N PRO A 774 6.96 -11.22 19.78
CA PRO A 774 7.19 -10.16 20.77
C PRO A 774 6.70 -10.53 22.18
N ILE A 775 5.52 -11.16 22.27
CA ILE A 775 4.96 -11.59 23.56
C ILE A 775 5.85 -12.63 24.22
N LEU A 776 6.33 -13.63 23.47
CA LEU A 776 7.20 -14.67 24.00
C LEU A 776 8.56 -14.10 24.45
N SER A 777 9.21 -13.28 23.61
CA SER A 777 10.48 -12.62 23.92
C SER A 777 10.39 -11.79 25.21
N CYS A 778 9.38 -10.93 25.32
CA CYS A 778 9.15 -10.11 26.51
C CYS A 778 8.82 -10.96 27.75
N SER A 779 8.04 -12.05 27.61
CA SER A 779 7.70 -12.95 28.73
C SER A 779 8.93 -13.64 29.28
N ILE A 780 9.81 -14.16 28.41
CA ILE A 780 11.07 -14.80 28.81
C ILE A 780 11.96 -13.79 29.52
N PHE A 781 12.06 -12.57 28.97
CA PHE A 781 12.86 -11.51 29.59
C PHE A 781 12.36 -11.15 31.00
N ILE A 782 11.05 -10.94 31.19
CA ILE A 782 10.45 -10.68 32.51
C ILE A 782 10.77 -11.82 33.48
N ALA A 783 10.62 -13.07 33.04
CA ALA A 783 10.87 -14.25 33.86
C ALA A 783 12.34 -14.32 34.33
N ILE A 784 13.29 -14.04 33.42
CA ILE A 784 14.73 -14.01 33.76
C ILE A 784 15.02 -12.89 34.76
N MET A 785 14.52 -11.68 34.51
CA MET A 785 14.76 -10.53 35.39
C MET A 785 14.19 -10.73 36.79
N LEU A 786 12.94 -11.25 36.88
CA LEU A 786 12.30 -11.53 38.16
C LEU A 786 12.96 -12.69 38.90
N THR A 787 13.38 -13.75 38.21
CA THR A 787 14.11 -14.88 38.80
C THR A 787 15.42 -14.40 39.39
N THR A 788 16.19 -13.58 38.65
CA THR A 788 17.44 -12.97 39.10
C THR A 788 17.19 -12.08 40.32
N SER A 789 16.15 -11.25 40.30
CA SER A 789 15.75 -10.39 41.41
C SER A 789 15.37 -11.20 42.65
N CYS A 790 14.60 -12.27 42.51
CA CYS A 790 14.21 -13.17 43.58
C CYS A 790 15.41 -13.91 44.18
N TYR A 791 16.33 -14.38 43.33
CA TYR A 791 17.57 -15.02 43.76
C TYR A 791 18.44 -14.06 44.55
N TYR A 792 18.70 -12.84 44.03
CA TYR A 792 19.47 -11.81 44.67
C TYR A 792 18.88 -11.41 46.04
N PHE A 793 17.57 -11.22 46.11
CA PHE A 793 16.85 -10.88 47.33
C PHE A 793 16.83 -12.00 48.37
N SER A 794 16.85 -13.27 47.94
CA SER A 794 16.87 -14.42 48.86
C SER A 794 18.23 -14.72 49.45
N THR A 795 19.31 -14.41 48.72
CA THR A 795 20.71 -14.77 49.10
C THR A 795 21.49 -13.69 49.84
N ARG A 796 21.03 -12.45 49.77
CA ARG A 796 21.66 -11.32 50.46
C ARG A 796 20.99 -11.00 51.81
N ASP A 797 21.80 -10.68 52.79
CA ASP A 797 21.35 -10.06 54.04
C ASP A 797 21.23 -8.53 53.81
N PHE A 798 20.05 -8.00 54.06
CA PHE A 798 19.72 -6.61 53.88
C PHE A 798 19.64 -5.87 55.21
#